data_a9ab0a5a2383d440d73c3438864b8e90
#
_entry.id   a9ab0a5a2383d440d73c3438864b8e90
#
_cell.length_a   1.000
_cell.length_b   1.000
_cell.length_c   1.000
_cell.angle_alpha   90.00
_cell.angle_beta   90.00
_cell.angle_gamma   90.00
#
_symmetry.space_group_name_H-M   'P 1'
#
loop_
_entity.id
_entity.type
_entity.pdbx_description
1 polymer ?
#
loop_
_entity_poly.entity_id
_entity_poly.type
_entity_poly.pdbx_seq_one_letter_code
_entity_poly.pdbx_strand_id
1 'polypeptide(L)'
;MSNTSAITSAMSKNIRWLALIAIACVFFYWKILLTHQFTILAEPEIVNQAYSWNHFCASTIRQGNLPFWDPFTHSGRTFVAGMETGAFYPLKLLLYLWPLNSSHLLSPQLFQDYYVLAHILAAFFLFLLAREIHLAGFPAFLAALCFSLGGFMSRIPWQDMLDSSIWLPLILLFLLRALHSRGLRATLYSCLAGLALGLSILAGRIHIVIMDVLVILSLVGYIAFLEARKADSTGRGFYWRRAALIVALVGVVGLTFGAVQLLPTIEYGPLAIRYIGASAPVNAVDRIPYEELRDPMLPRSLLGFLFLLPFGGLIGGEVFTPYMGVLPLMLSLFGVWRGWGNMWVRYFTGLAVATFFYTLGPYSFLHGLAYALVPFLWIVRNAGRFLYLTHFAVALLAGFGAQSLFEERGSVARSDTGFIRVLMWLTIAVSAAMALPAIYNKLDVNEWMYFSLLFIIVSSGALILILKGHSTPATRFLVTVVILCDLSGSYFFIQNKIRLQKSGTDYLETILRSHAVAEFLKMQPGLFRIHMESSPWPNIGDLYGVQLTEGTTATELRDYYRFRRAVPRFWDFMNVRYFVRMGSAGQPDPVYSDQHWKVYENRSCLPRAWVVHQAVVEPSEDSVFGRLRDPGFDPLQIALVADNLGENLEPAVEGLQEEVRFESYRPNRLELRVQAGSRGLLVLSEMFFPGWKATVNGRVSPIHKTDGLLRGIVIPDGESRVILQYAPISIMIGAILTFLAPLATLTIAFISMGRKSPGIPHGEA
;
A
#
# COMPACT_ATOMS: atom_id res chain seq x y z
N MET A 1 42.97 -21.87 1.93
CA MET A 1 42.22 -22.35 0.76
C MET A 1 40.90 -23.08 1.12
N SER A 2 40.76 -23.70 2.29
CA SER A 2 39.53 -24.45 2.66
C SER A 2 38.28 -23.58 2.94
N ASN A 3 38.43 -22.37 3.46
CA ASN A 3 37.29 -21.50 3.78
C ASN A 3 36.59 -20.87 2.54
N THR A 4 37.39 -20.58 1.49
CA THR A 4 36.80 -20.00 0.25
C THR A 4 35.98 -21.04 -0.52
N SER A 5 36.39 -22.29 -0.55
CA SER A 5 35.65 -23.38 -1.23
C SER A 5 34.34 -23.73 -0.48
N ALA A 6 34.31 -23.65 0.83
CA ALA A 6 33.11 -23.87 1.62
C ALA A 6 32.09 -22.74 1.45
N ILE A 7 32.54 -21.48 1.39
CA ILE A 7 31.68 -20.31 1.14
C ILE A 7 31.10 -20.36 -0.28
N THR A 8 31.93 -20.66 -1.30
CA THR A 8 31.46 -20.78 -2.69
C THR A 8 30.47 -21.94 -2.86
N SER A 9 30.68 -23.09 -2.19
CA SER A 9 29.77 -24.22 -2.21
C SER A 9 28.40 -23.87 -1.50
N ALA A 10 28.45 -23.16 -0.39
CA ALA A 10 27.22 -22.73 0.29
C ALA A 10 26.44 -21.67 -0.53
N MET A 11 27.14 -20.75 -1.16
CA MET A 11 26.52 -19.78 -2.08
C MET A 11 25.88 -20.46 -3.29
N SER A 12 26.58 -21.41 -3.94
CA SER A 12 26.05 -22.13 -5.10
C SER A 12 24.80 -22.96 -4.76
N LYS A 13 24.75 -23.54 -3.56
CA LYS A 13 23.55 -24.27 -3.09
C LYS A 13 22.35 -23.36 -2.87
N ASN A 14 22.54 -22.16 -2.33
CA ASN A 14 21.45 -21.21 -2.14
C ASN A 14 20.95 -20.64 -3.48
N ILE A 15 21.83 -20.37 -4.44
CA ILE A 15 21.46 -19.89 -5.79
C ILE A 15 20.50 -20.85 -6.49
N ARG A 16 20.72 -22.18 -6.37
CA ARG A 16 19.81 -23.17 -6.95
C ARG A 16 18.38 -23.06 -6.35
N TRP A 17 18.25 -22.87 -5.05
CA TRP A 17 16.95 -22.71 -4.40
C TRP A 17 16.28 -21.39 -4.81
N LEU A 18 17.03 -20.30 -4.93
CA LEU A 18 16.51 -19.04 -5.43
C LEU A 18 16.00 -19.15 -6.87
N ALA A 19 16.74 -19.85 -7.73
CA ALA A 19 16.26 -20.13 -9.09
C ALA A 19 14.98 -20.97 -9.11
N LEU A 20 14.90 -22.01 -8.27
CA LEU A 20 13.68 -22.82 -8.15
C LEU A 20 12.49 -22.03 -7.61
N ILE A 21 12.71 -21.09 -6.67
CA ILE A 21 11.67 -20.17 -6.20
C ILE A 21 11.15 -19.30 -7.34
N ALA A 22 12.05 -18.69 -8.12
CA ALA A 22 11.66 -17.86 -9.26
C ALA A 22 10.84 -18.65 -10.28
N ILE A 23 11.30 -19.86 -10.64
CA ILE A 23 10.57 -20.78 -11.53
C ILE A 23 9.19 -21.14 -10.98
N ALA A 24 9.09 -21.46 -9.69
CA ALA A 24 7.82 -21.79 -9.04
C ALA A 24 6.84 -20.61 -9.05
N CYS A 25 7.31 -19.37 -8.79
CA CYS A 25 6.50 -18.16 -8.87
C CYS A 25 6.04 -17.88 -10.32
N VAL A 26 6.91 -18.01 -11.30
CA VAL A 26 6.55 -17.85 -12.72
C VAL A 26 5.52 -18.90 -13.12
N PHE A 27 5.72 -20.15 -12.73
CA PHE A 27 4.76 -21.22 -12.99
C PHE A 27 3.41 -20.95 -12.30
N PHE A 28 3.43 -20.46 -11.06
CA PHE A 28 2.21 -20.12 -10.34
C PHE A 28 1.42 -18.99 -11.04
N TYR A 29 2.10 -17.94 -11.48
CA TYR A 29 1.51 -16.77 -12.15
C TYR A 29 1.49 -16.87 -13.69
N TRP A 30 1.62 -18.08 -14.26
CA TRP A 30 1.70 -18.29 -15.71
C TRP A 30 0.57 -17.62 -16.50
N LYS A 31 -0.63 -17.53 -15.92
CA LYS A 31 -1.81 -16.91 -16.56
C LYS A 31 -1.55 -15.47 -16.97
N ILE A 32 -0.96 -14.68 -16.08
CA ILE A 32 -0.70 -13.25 -16.31
C ILE A 32 0.67 -12.98 -16.96
N LEU A 33 1.64 -13.89 -16.81
CA LEU A 33 2.97 -13.73 -17.39
C LEU A 33 3.09 -14.28 -18.82
N LEU A 34 2.50 -15.46 -19.07
CA LEU A 34 2.71 -16.19 -20.33
C LEU A 34 1.52 -16.11 -21.29
N THR A 35 0.35 -15.64 -20.80
CA THR A 35 -0.82 -15.44 -21.65
C THR A 35 -1.32 -14.00 -21.48
N HIS A 36 -1.76 -13.37 -22.55
CA HIS A 36 -2.38 -12.05 -22.48
C HIS A 36 -3.89 -12.11 -22.22
N GLN A 37 -4.42 -13.30 -21.89
CA GLN A 37 -5.85 -13.56 -21.71
C GLN A 37 -6.36 -13.23 -20.30
N PHE A 38 -5.45 -13.05 -19.32
CA PHE A 38 -5.79 -12.81 -17.94
C PHE A 38 -5.23 -11.48 -17.46
N THR A 39 -5.87 -10.92 -16.42
CA THR A 39 -5.48 -9.64 -15.83
C THR A 39 -5.75 -9.60 -14.34
N ILE A 40 -4.95 -8.82 -13.62
CA ILE A 40 -5.23 -8.37 -12.24
C ILE A 40 -5.90 -6.99 -12.23
N LEU A 41 -5.95 -6.30 -13.37
CA LEU A 41 -6.48 -4.94 -13.51
C LEU A 41 -7.98 -4.95 -13.82
N ALA A 42 -8.74 -5.76 -13.09
CA ALA A 42 -10.20 -5.87 -13.24
C ALA A 42 -10.97 -5.02 -12.23
N GLU A 43 -10.40 -4.80 -11.05
CA GLU A 43 -11.07 -4.13 -9.95
C GLU A 43 -10.84 -2.61 -9.98
N PRO A 44 -11.89 -1.81 -9.68
CA PRO A 44 -11.80 -0.34 -9.71
C PRO A 44 -10.68 0.23 -8.85
N GLU A 45 -10.46 -0.31 -7.66
CA GLU A 45 -9.42 0.19 -6.75
C GLU A 45 -8.01 -0.03 -7.29
N ILE A 46 -7.73 -1.20 -7.90
CA ILE A 46 -6.41 -1.49 -8.47
C ILE A 46 -6.12 -0.53 -9.63
N VAL A 47 -7.10 -0.33 -10.51
CA VAL A 47 -6.92 0.50 -11.69
C VAL A 47 -6.82 1.98 -11.32
N ASN A 48 -7.74 2.48 -10.47
CA ASN A 48 -7.77 3.89 -10.10
C ASN A 48 -6.59 4.30 -9.21
N GLN A 49 -6.20 3.45 -8.27
CA GLN A 49 -5.12 3.81 -7.34
C GLN A 49 -3.77 3.33 -7.89
N ALA A 50 -3.54 2.01 -7.92
CA ALA A 50 -2.22 1.51 -8.23
C ALA A 50 -1.79 1.82 -9.68
N TYR A 51 -2.60 1.50 -10.68
CA TYR A 51 -2.22 1.67 -12.08
C TYR A 51 -2.16 3.14 -12.50
N SER A 52 -3.23 3.93 -12.20
CA SER A 52 -3.29 5.34 -12.58
C SER A 52 -2.22 6.18 -11.88
N TRP A 53 -1.99 5.98 -10.58
CA TRP A 53 -0.94 6.70 -9.85
C TRP A 53 0.47 6.38 -10.33
N ASN A 54 0.76 5.12 -10.65
CA ASN A 54 2.05 4.77 -11.21
C ASN A 54 2.23 5.36 -12.62
N HIS A 55 1.15 5.46 -13.42
CA HIS A 55 1.19 6.15 -14.71
C HIS A 55 1.45 7.66 -14.53
N PHE A 56 0.76 8.33 -13.60
CA PHE A 56 1.01 9.73 -13.28
C PHE A 56 2.48 9.97 -12.89
N CYS A 57 3.04 9.14 -12.03
CA CYS A 57 4.47 9.23 -11.68
C CYS A 57 5.38 9.05 -12.91
N ALA A 58 5.13 8.02 -13.72
CA ALA A 58 5.92 7.72 -14.91
C ALA A 58 5.87 8.88 -15.92
N SER A 59 4.69 9.44 -16.19
CA SER A 59 4.51 10.54 -17.12
C SER A 59 5.13 11.85 -16.60
N THR A 60 4.95 12.16 -15.32
CA THR A 60 5.47 13.37 -14.68
C THR A 60 7.00 13.37 -14.63
N ILE A 61 7.62 12.23 -14.24
CA ILE A 61 9.08 12.10 -14.20
C ILE A 61 9.69 12.24 -15.62
N ARG A 62 9.06 11.68 -16.64
CA ARG A 62 9.50 11.81 -18.04
C ARG A 62 9.43 13.22 -18.58
N GLN A 63 8.52 14.04 -18.05
CA GLN A 63 8.44 15.46 -18.37
C GLN A 63 9.46 16.31 -17.57
N GLY A 64 10.38 15.67 -16.81
CA GLY A 64 11.38 16.34 -16.00
C GLY A 64 10.83 16.95 -14.70
N ASN A 65 9.63 16.56 -14.27
CA ASN A 65 9.02 17.01 -13.03
C ASN A 65 8.97 15.87 -11.99
N LEU A 66 8.91 16.24 -10.71
CA LEU A 66 8.67 15.28 -9.63
C LEU A 66 7.18 15.26 -9.27
N PRO A 67 6.59 14.11 -8.91
CA PRO A 67 5.17 13.98 -8.66
C PRO A 67 4.80 14.47 -7.25
N PHE A 68 5.02 15.76 -6.94
CA PHE A 68 4.71 16.33 -5.63
C PHE A 68 3.25 16.77 -5.52
N TRP A 69 2.75 17.45 -6.54
CA TRP A 69 1.36 17.90 -6.65
C TRP A 69 0.69 17.24 -7.84
N ASP A 70 -0.47 16.66 -7.62
CA ASP A 70 -1.34 16.09 -8.65
C ASP A 70 -2.46 17.09 -8.96
N PRO A 71 -2.47 17.71 -10.14
CA PRO A 71 -3.50 18.66 -10.52
C PRO A 71 -4.75 18.00 -11.13
N PHE A 72 -4.70 16.68 -11.39
CA PHE A 72 -5.66 15.99 -12.22
C PHE A 72 -6.82 15.35 -11.44
N THR A 73 -6.68 15.20 -10.13
CA THR A 73 -7.72 14.62 -9.28
C THR A 73 -8.03 15.53 -8.10
N HIS A 74 -9.28 15.48 -7.56
CA HIS A 74 -9.74 16.28 -6.41
C HIS A 74 -9.48 17.80 -6.55
N SER A 75 -9.62 18.36 -7.74
CA SER A 75 -9.28 19.78 -8.05
C SER A 75 -7.83 20.17 -7.73
N GLY A 76 -6.94 19.20 -7.65
CA GLY A 76 -5.53 19.33 -7.26
C GLY A 76 -5.29 18.88 -5.82
N ARG A 77 -4.28 18.04 -5.60
CA ARG A 77 -3.91 17.52 -4.27
C ARG A 77 -2.41 17.34 -4.12
N THR A 78 -1.94 17.32 -2.87
CA THR A 78 -0.58 16.89 -2.60
C THR A 78 -0.48 15.38 -2.85
N PHE A 79 0.28 14.98 -3.87
CA PHE A 79 0.40 13.57 -4.23
C PHE A 79 1.32 12.81 -3.27
N VAL A 80 2.47 13.41 -2.95
CA VAL A 80 3.48 12.79 -2.09
C VAL A 80 3.04 12.66 -0.63
N ALA A 81 2.18 13.54 -0.15
CA ALA A 81 1.68 13.45 1.22
C ALA A 81 0.63 12.35 1.41
N GLY A 82 0.01 11.89 0.33
CA GLY A 82 -0.80 10.68 0.33
C GLY A 82 0.09 9.45 0.47
N MET A 83 0.20 8.90 1.68
CA MET A 83 1.14 7.80 1.96
C MET A 83 0.95 6.59 1.02
N GLU A 84 -0.30 6.27 0.66
CA GLU A 84 -0.65 5.13 -0.18
C GLU A 84 -0.10 5.19 -1.62
N THR A 85 0.35 6.37 -2.07
CA THR A 85 0.92 6.52 -3.42
C THR A 85 2.26 5.78 -3.57
N GLY A 86 3.05 5.72 -2.51
CA GLY A 86 4.40 5.14 -2.53
C GLY A 86 5.28 5.71 -3.64
N ALA A 87 5.15 7.04 -3.90
CA ALA A 87 5.76 7.69 -5.06
C ALA A 87 7.28 7.56 -5.12
N PHE A 88 7.94 7.49 -3.96
CA PHE A 88 9.40 7.40 -3.83
C PHE A 88 9.90 5.99 -3.49
N TYR A 89 9.05 4.99 -3.63
CA TYR A 89 9.48 3.61 -3.42
C TYR A 89 10.43 3.15 -4.55
N PRO A 90 11.69 2.79 -4.23
CA PRO A 90 12.71 2.62 -5.26
C PRO A 90 12.40 1.53 -6.30
N LEU A 91 11.71 0.45 -5.92
CA LEU A 91 11.37 -0.60 -6.88
C LEU A 91 10.38 -0.13 -7.95
N LYS A 92 9.53 0.87 -7.66
CA LYS A 92 8.61 1.45 -8.67
C LYS A 92 9.36 2.23 -9.77
N LEU A 93 10.65 2.56 -9.59
CA LEU A 93 11.46 3.11 -10.67
C LEU A 93 11.50 2.19 -11.89
N LEU A 94 11.34 0.87 -11.71
CA LEU A 94 11.20 -0.08 -12.81
C LEU A 94 9.98 0.24 -13.69
N LEU A 95 8.88 0.71 -13.09
CA LEU A 95 7.69 1.15 -13.80
C LEU A 95 7.86 2.54 -14.41
N TYR A 96 8.49 3.48 -13.66
CA TYR A 96 8.59 4.87 -14.06
C TYR A 96 9.57 5.09 -15.20
N LEU A 97 10.66 4.33 -15.24
CA LEU A 97 11.71 4.47 -16.26
C LEU A 97 11.47 3.60 -17.50
N TRP A 98 10.56 2.60 -17.44
CA TRP A 98 10.25 1.77 -18.59
C TRP A 98 9.42 2.55 -19.63
N PRO A 99 9.66 2.36 -20.95
CA PRO A 99 8.93 3.08 -21.99
C PRO A 99 7.41 2.92 -21.86
N LEU A 100 6.68 4.02 -22.09
CA LEU A 100 5.22 3.96 -22.24
C LEU A 100 4.86 3.23 -23.54
N ASN A 101 3.67 2.67 -23.62
CA ASN A 101 3.18 2.00 -24.83
C ASN A 101 2.85 3.01 -25.95
N SER A 102 2.42 2.52 -27.10
CA SER A 102 2.05 3.35 -28.25
C SER A 102 0.91 4.35 -27.98
N SER A 103 0.09 4.09 -26.98
CA SER A 103 -0.96 5.01 -26.50
C SER A 103 -0.48 5.96 -25.41
N HIS A 104 0.82 6.08 -25.21
CA HIS A 104 1.46 6.87 -24.15
C HIS A 104 1.03 6.50 -22.72
N LEU A 105 0.58 5.27 -22.50
CA LEU A 105 0.19 4.74 -21.20
C LEU A 105 1.24 3.78 -20.65
N LEU A 106 1.28 3.64 -19.32
CA LEU A 106 2.04 2.57 -18.67
C LEU A 106 1.56 1.21 -19.19
N SER A 107 2.47 0.32 -19.55
CA SER A 107 2.07 -1.02 -20.02
C SER A 107 1.35 -1.80 -18.92
N PRO A 108 0.10 -2.25 -19.13
CA PRO A 108 -0.57 -3.13 -18.17
C PRO A 108 0.19 -4.42 -17.91
N GLN A 109 0.90 -4.95 -18.92
CA GLN A 109 1.73 -6.15 -18.76
C GLN A 109 2.91 -5.89 -17.85
N LEU A 110 3.63 -4.78 -18.03
CA LEU A 110 4.75 -4.40 -17.15
C LEU A 110 4.30 -4.26 -15.69
N PHE A 111 3.10 -3.71 -15.46
CA PHE A 111 2.53 -3.62 -14.12
C PHE A 111 2.29 -5.01 -13.50
N GLN A 112 1.80 -5.96 -14.29
CA GLN A 112 1.62 -7.36 -13.86
C GLN A 112 2.95 -8.08 -13.63
N ASP A 113 3.95 -7.85 -14.48
CA ASP A 113 5.30 -8.40 -14.31
C ASP A 113 5.94 -7.90 -13.01
N TYR A 114 5.76 -6.61 -12.70
CA TYR A 114 6.20 -6.01 -11.45
C TYR A 114 5.49 -6.64 -10.22
N TYR A 115 4.19 -6.91 -10.32
CA TYR A 115 3.43 -7.60 -9.27
C TYR A 115 4.05 -8.98 -8.96
N VAL A 116 4.39 -9.75 -9.98
CA VAL A 116 5.04 -11.07 -9.80
C VAL A 116 6.46 -10.94 -9.26
N LEU A 117 7.21 -9.93 -9.67
CA LEU A 117 8.54 -9.63 -9.12
C LEU A 117 8.48 -9.41 -7.61
N ALA A 118 7.49 -8.69 -7.11
CA ALA A 118 7.29 -8.48 -5.67
C ALA A 118 7.09 -9.82 -4.94
N HIS A 119 6.33 -10.76 -5.50
CA HIS A 119 6.17 -12.11 -4.94
C HIS A 119 7.47 -12.92 -4.94
N ILE A 120 8.26 -12.83 -6.00
CA ILE A 120 9.58 -13.49 -6.07
C ILE A 120 10.49 -12.94 -4.96
N LEU A 121 10.52 -11.61 -4.77
CA LEU A 121 11.32 -10.98 -3.71
C LEU A 121 10.83 -11.39 -2.31
N ALA A 122 9.52 -11.43 -2.07
CA ALA A 122 8.96 -11.92 -0.80
C ALA A 122 9.44 -13.34 -0.47
N ALA A 123 9.38 -14.24 -1.45
CA ALA A 123 9.85 -15.61 -1.30
C ALA A 123 11.36 -15.68 -1.08
N PHE A 124 12.17 -14.89 -1.79
CA PHE A 124 13.62 -14.83 -1.60
C PHE A 124 13.96 -14.37 -0.19
N PHE A 125 13.34 -13.31 0.30
CA PHE A 125 13.63 -12.79 1.63
C PHE A 125 13.21 -13.77 2.72
N LEU A 126 12.07 -14.45 2.57
CA LEU A 126 11.67 -15.48 3.52
C LEU A 126 12.59 -16.70 3.48
N PHE A 127 13.02 -17.14 2.29
CA PHE A 127 14.00 -18.21 2.17
C PHE A 127 15.28 -17.89 2.93
N LEU A 128 15.82 -16.67 2.78
CA LEU A 128 17.02 -16.24 3.49
C LEU A 128 16.83 -16.21 5.01
N LEU A 129 15.69 -15.71 5.49
CA LEU A 129 15.34 -15.73 6.91
C LEU A 129 15.21 -17.16 7.43
N ALA A 130 14.52 -18.04 6.69
CA ALA A 130 14.35 -19.44 7.06
C ALA A 130 15.70 -20.16 7.16
N ARG A 131 16.65 -19.85 6.28
CA ARG A 131 18.04 -20.36 6.36
C ARG A 131 18.78 -19.82 7.60
N GLU A 132 18.56 -18.56 7.96
CA GLU A 132 19.17 -17.95 9.16
C GLU A 132 18.70 -18.60 10.45
N ILE A 133 17.44 -19.02 10.53
CA ILE A 133 16.88 -19.76 11.68
C ILE A 133 17.07 -21.29 11.56
N HIS A 134 18.06 -21.71 10.76
CA HIS A 134 18.58 -23.09 10.61
C HIS A 134 17.65 -24.10 9.91
N LEU A 135 16.67 -23.66 9.13
CA LEU A 135 15.95 -24.57 8.25
C LEU A 135 16.87 -25.03 7.09
N ALA A 136 16.81 -26.32 6.75
CA ALA A 136 17.50 -26.87 5.59
C ALA A 136 16.94 -26.27 4.27
N GLY A 137 17.64 -26.50 3.14
CA GLY A 137 17.28 -25.87 1.88
C GLY A 137 15.86 -26.14 1.40
N PHE A 138 15.42 -27.40 1.42
CA PHE A 138 14.08 -27.77 0.98
C PHE A 138 12.96 -27.28 1.93
N PRO A 139 13.04 -27.45 3.25
CA PRO A 139 12.10 -26.83 4.19
C PRO A 139 12.00 -25.30 4.08
N ALA A 140 13.14 -24.62 3.92
CA ALA A 140 13.18 -23.17 3.72
C ALA A 140 12.51 -22.74 2.40
N PHE A 141 12.71 -23.52 1.32
CA PHE A 141 12.06 -23.36 0.03
C PHE A 141 10.54 -23.50 0.16
N LEU A 142 10.04 -24.54 0.84
CA LEU A 142 8.60 -24.71 1.06
C LEU A 142 8.01 -23.55 1.87
N ALA A 143 8.67 -23.13 2.96
CA ALA A 143 8.22 -21.99 3.76
C ALA A 143 8.13 -20.71 2.90
N ALA A 144 9.11 -20.48 2.02
CA ALA A 144 9.12 -19.33 1.12
C ALA A 144 7.93 -19.33 0.14
N LEU A 145 7.60 -20.48 -0.45
CA LEU A 145 6.43 -20.62 -1.32
C LEU A 145 5.11 -20.42 -0.55
N CYS A 146 4.99 -21.05 0.64
CA CYS A 146 3.79 -20.92 1.48
C CYS A 146 3.54 -19.46 1.88
N PHE A 147 4.57 -18.67 2.17
CA PHE A 147 4.42 -17.25 2.49
C PHE A 147 4.03 -16.43 1.27
N SER A 148 4.82 -16.52 0.21
CA SER A 148 4.67 -15.64 -0.96
C SER A 148 3.43 -15.96 -1.78
N LEU A 149 3.06 -17.24 -1.89
CA LEU A 149 1.93 -17.71 -2.71
C LEU A 149 0.71 -18.07 -1.89
N GLY A 150 0.79 -17.98 -0.54
CA GLY A 150 -0.33 -18.22 0.37
C GLY A 150 -1.45 -17.21 0.17
N GLY A 151 -2.65 -17.58 0.61
CA GLY A 151 -3.88 -16.85 0.29
C GLY A 151 -3.88 -15.37 0.66
N PHE A 152 -3.18 -14.94 1.72
CA PHE A 152 -3.07 -13.51 2.02
C PHE A 152 -2.28 -12.79 0.94
N MET A 153 -1.01 -13.18 0.71
CA MET A 153 -0.13 -12.49 -0.24
C MET A 153 -0.66 -12.56 -1.68
N SER A 154 -1.09 -13.75 -2.13
CA SER A 154 -1.56 -13.96 -3.50
C SER A 154 -2.89 -13.28 -3.83
N ARG A 155 -3.59 -12.74 -2.82
CA ARG A 155 -4.89 -12.06 -2.97
C ARG A 155 -4.86 -10.59 -2.62
N ILE A 156 -3.70 -10.02 -2.34
CA ILE A 156 -3.60 -8.58 -2.08
C ILE A 156 -3.88 -7.82 -3.40
N PRO A 157 -5.00 -7.09 -3.51
CA PRO A 157 -5.28 -6.30 -4.70
C PRO A 157 -4.50 -4.97 -4.68
N TRP A 158 -4.08 -4.51 -3.52
CA TRP A 158 -3.36 -3.23 -3.36
C TRP A 158 -1.86 -3.42 -3.47
N GLN A 159 -1.28 -2.86 -4.53
CA GLN A 159 0.14 -2.99 -4.83
C GLN A 159 1.03 -2.44 -3.69
N ASP A 160 0.66 -1.32 -3.09
CA ASP A 160 1.38 -0.71 -1.96
C ASP A 160 1.39 -1.60 -0.71
N MET A 161 0.33 -2.38 -0.49
CA MET A 161 0.27 -3.36 0.60
C MET A 161 1.23 -4.53 0.32
N LEU A 162 1.24 -5.06 -0.90
CA LEU A 162 2.18 -6.11 -1.30
C LEU A 162 3.61 -5.59 -1.17
N ASP A 163 3.90 -4.42 -1.74
CA ASP A 163 5.23 -3.79 -1.71
C ASP A 163 5.74 -3.55 -0.30
N SER A 164 4.87 -3.20 0.66
CA SER A 164 5.25 -3.07 2.07
C SER A 164 5.48 -4.42 2.74
N SER A 165 4.67 -5.44 2.41
CA SER A 165 4.67 -6.77 3.08
C SER A 165 5.90 -7.62 2.76
N ILE A 166 6.58 -7.38 1.64
CA ILE A 166 7.73 -8.19 1.24
C ILE A 166 8.96 -8.00 2.15
N TRP A 167 9.04 -6.91 2.92
CA TRP A 167 10.25 -6.51 3.64
C TRP A 167 10.40 -7.15 5.02
N LEU A 168 9.33 -7.59 5.69
CA LEU A 168 9.40 -8.18 7.03
C LEU A 168 10.44 -9.30 7.15
N PRO A 169 10.51 -10.28 6.24
CA PRO A 169 11.52 -11.32 6.35
C PRO A 169 12.96 -10.78 6.30
N LEU A 170 13.21 -9.76 5.47
CA LEU A 170 14.53 -9.15 5.35
C LEU A 170 14.89 -8.30 6.57
N ILE A 171 13.92 -7.58 7.13
CA ILE A 171 14.07 -6.84 8.39
C ILE A 171 14.50 -7.80 9.50
N LEU A 172 13.77 -8.93 9.65
CA LEU A 172 14.05 -9.91 10.70
C LEU A 172 15.38 -10.62 10.47
N LEU A 173 15.77 -10.91 9.22
CA LEU A 173 17.07 -11.47 8.88
C LEU A 173 18.23 -10.59 9.42
N PHE A 174 18.20 -9.30 9.10
CA PHE A 174 19.23 -8.38 9.55
C PHE A 174 19.15 -8.11 11.06
N LEU A 175 17.95 -8.10 11.61
CA LEU A 175 17.73 -7.95 13.05
C LEU A 175 18.36 -9.12 13.84
N LEU A 176 18.18 -10.37 13.39
CA LEU A 176 18.80 -11.55 13.99
C LEU A 176 20.33 -11.49 13.91
N ARG A 177 20.85 -11.08 12.76
CA ARG A 177 22.31 -10.88 12.60
C ARG A 177 22.84 -9.78 13.51
N ALA A 178 22.09 -8.70 13.73
CA ALA A 178 22.46 -7.65 14.69
C ALA A 178 22.53 -8.19 16.12
N LEU A 179 21.51 -8.99 16.51
CA LEU A 179 21.45 -9.62 17.83
C LEU A 179 22.58 -10.64 18.10
N HIS A 180 23.04 -11.34 17.05
CA HIS A 180 24.15 -12.31 17.18
C HIS A 180 25.54 -11.70 16.96
N SER A 181 25.66 -10.46 16.47
CA SER A 181 26.92 -9.77 16.22
C SER A 181 27.29 -8.81 17.35
N ARG A 182 28.55 -8.36 17.43
CA ARG A 182 29.02 -7.36 18.40
C ARG A 182 29.68 -6.18 17.67
N GLY A 183 29.76 -5.05 18.38
CA GLY A 183 30.43 -3.84 17.88
C GLY A 183 29.88 -3.35 16.54
N LEU A 184 30.78 -2.93 15.64
CA LEU A 184 30.41 -2.29 14.37
C LEU A 184 29.56 -3.19 13.45
N ARG A 185 29.72 -4.52 13.51
CA ARG A 185 28.89 -5.45 12.74
C ARG A 185 27.44 -5.45 13.22
N ALA A 186 27.21 -5.38 14.53
CA ALA A 186 25.87 -5.27 15.08
C ALA A 186 25.21 -3.94 14.63
N THR A 187 25.98 -2.85 14.66
CA THR A 187 25.51 -1.54 14.15
C THR A 187 25.17 -1.62 12.67
N LEU A 188 26.02 -2.21 11.83
CA LEU A 188 25.76 -2.38 10.38
C LEU A 188 24.48 -3.15 10.13
N TYR A 189 24.29 -4.31 10.78
CA TYR A 189 23.08 -5.11 10.58
C TYR A 189 21.83 -4.40 11.12
N SER A 190 21.93 -3.64 12.19
CA SER A 190 20.82 -2.79 12.67
C SER A 190 20.46 -1.71 11.66
N CYS A 191 21.45 -1.07 11.03
CA CYS A 191 21.21 -0.10 9.95
C CYS A 191 20.57 -0.76 8.73
N LEU A 192 21.01 -1.95 8.31
CA LEU A 192 20.42 -2.69 7.21
C LEU A 192 18.97 -3.10 7.50
N ALA A 193 18.67 -3.52 8.74
CA ALA A 193 17.29 -3.77 9.19
C ALA A 193 16.45 -2.49 9.13
N GLY A 194 17.02 -1.35 9.57
CA GLY A 194 16.38 -0.04 9.49
C GLY A 194 16.13 0.40 8.04
N LEU A 195 17.08 0.22 7.13
CA LEU A 195 16.85 0.51 5.71
C LEU A 195 15.72 -0.35 5.12
N ALA A 196 15.66 -1.64 5.46
CA ALA A 196 14.57 -2.52 5.02
C ALA A 196 13.22 -2.06 5.59
N LEU A 197 13.16 -1.61 6.86
CA LEU A 197 11.97 -1.01 7.45
C LEU A 197 11.60 0.30 6.72
N GLY A 198 12.58 1.13 6.38
CA GLY A 198 12.35 2.34 5.60
C GLY A 198 11.82 2.06 4.19
N LEU A 199 12.22 0.95 3.56
CA LEU A 199 11.64 0.50 2.28
C LEU A 199 10.17 0.09 2.44
N SER A 200 9.81 -0.58 3.56
CA SER A 200 8.40 -0.88 3.89
C SER A 200 7.59 0.42 4.08
N ILE A 201 8.18 1.46 4.70
CA ILE A 201 7.56 2.79 4.85
C ILE A 201 7.35 3.45 3.47
N LEU A 202 8.39 3.51 2.64
CA LEU A 202 8.35 4.13 1.30
C LEU A 202 7.37 3.44 0.35
N ALA A 203 7.10 2.16 0.55
CA ALA A 203 6.11 1.40 -0.22
C ALA A 203 4.67 1.90 0.00
N GLY A 204 4.38 2.55 1.14
CA GLY A 204 3.19 3.39 1.31
C GLY A 204 2.10 2.83 2.22
N ARG A 205 2.16 1.58 2.70
CA ARG A 205 1.08 1.01 3.53
C ARG A 205 1.43 1.02 5.02
N ILE A 206 1.11 2.12 5.72
CA ILE A 206 1.43 2.32 7.15
C ILE A 206 0.97 1.19 8.06
N HIS A 207 -0.15 0.55 7.75
CA HIS A 207 -0.68 -0.56 8.56
C HIS A 207 0.30 -1.75 8.61
N ILE A 208 0.94 -2.07 7.48
CA ILE A 208 1.96 -3.13 7.41
C ILE A 208 3.18 -2.72 8.22
N VAL A 209 3.63 -1.46 8.11
CA VAL A 209 4.75 -0.93 8.90
C VAL A 209 4.50 -1.06 10.40
N ILE A 210 3.28 -0.75 10.87
CA ILE A 210 2.89 -0.95 12.28
C ILE A 210 3.01 -2.42 12.68
N MET A 211 2.53 -3.33 11.83
CA MET A 211 2.65 -4.78 12.06
C MET A 211 4.11 -5.23 12.09
N ASP A 212 4.95 -4.75 11.18
CA ASP A 212 6.38 -5.04 11.14
C ASP A 212 7.06 -4.59 12.44
N VAL A 213 6.75 -3.37 12.92
CA VAL A 213 7.28 -2.84 14.19
C VAL A 213 6.84 -3.71 15.38
N LEU A 214 5.59 -4.17 15.43
CA LEU A 214 5.12 -5.07 16.49
C LEU A 214 5.88 -6.40 16.49
N VAL A 215 6.18 -6.96 15.32
CA VAL A 215 6.98 -8.19 15.21
C VAL A 215 8.43 -7.92 15.63
N ILE A 216 9.04 -6.80 15.23
CA ILE A 216 10.38 -6.41 15.68
C ILE A 216 10.43 -6.35 17.20
N LEU A 217 9.51 -5.62 17.83
CA LEU A 217 9.47 -5.45 19.28
C LEU A 217 9.26 -6.77 20.01
N SER A 218 8.30 -7.59 19.55
CA SER A 218 7.98 -8.88 20.17
C SER A 218 9.13 -9.89 20.04
N LEU A 219 9.79 -9.96 18.86
CA LEU A 219 10.92 -10.88 18.64
C LEU A 219 12.14 -10.49 19.47
N VAL A 220 12.51 -9.21 19.43
CA VAL A 220 13.66 -8.71 20.20
C VAL A 220 13.41 -8.86 21.70
N GLY A 221 12.20 -8.54 22.17
CA GLY A 221 11.78 -8.76 23.55
C GLY A 221 11.84 -10.23 23.96
N TYR A 222 11.37 -11.13 23.12
CA TYR A 222 11.41 -12.57 23.36
C TYR A 222 12.86 -13.10 23.48
N ILE A 223 13.73 -12.72 22.54
CA ILE A 223 15.15 -13.12 22.58
C ILE A 223 15.86 -12.54 23.80
N ALA A 224 15.67 -11.25 24.08
CA ALA A 224 16.26 -10.58 25.24
C ALA A 224 15.80 -11.25 26.55
N PHE A 225 14.51 -11.64 26.64
CA PHE A 225 13.97 -12.36 27.79
C PHE A 225 14.64 -13.74 27.98
N LEU A 226 14.79 -14.50 26.89
CA LEU A 226 15.44 -15.83 26.96
C LEU A 226 16.91 -15.72 27.39
N GLU A 227 17.66 -14.75 26.85
CA GLU A 227 19.06 -14.55 27.22
C GLU A 227 19.20 -13.99 28.64
N ALA A 228 18.33 -13.06 29.05
CA ALA A 228 18.32 -12.54 30.38
C ALA A 228 18.00 -13.60 31.46
N ARG A 229 17.19 -14.62 31.12
CA ARG A 229 16.90 -15.74 32.03
C ARG A 229 18.11 -16.66 32.29
N LYS A 230 19.02 -16.75 31.32
CA LYS A 230 20.25 -17.54 31.43
C LYS A 230 21.38 -16.79 32.17
N ALA A 231 21.27 -15.46 32.26
CA ALA A 231 22.28 -14.59 32.84
C ALA A 231 22.07 -14.36 34.34
N ASP A 232 23.18 -14.09 35.08
CA ASP A 232 23.14 -13.65 36.45
C ASP A 232 22.42 -12.31 36.59
N SER A 233 22.10 -11.92 37.84
CA SER A 233 21.35 -10.69 38.11
C SER A 233 22.02 -9.41 37.55
N THR A 234 23.34 -9.37 37.51
CA THR A 234 24.15 -8.27 36.94
C THR A 234 24.15 -8.25 35.42
N GLY A 235 24.03 -9.41 34.77
CA GLY A 235 24.00 -9.56 33.30
C GLY A 235 22.64 -9.28 32.64
N ARG A 236 21.55 -9.42 33.41
CA ARG A 236 20.18 -9.24 32.85
C ARG A 236 19.96 -7.88 32.22
N GLY A 237 20.42 -6.82 32.87
CA GLY A 237 20.28 -5.44 32.37
C GLY A 237 21.03 -5.19 31.06
N PHE A 238 22.13 -5.91 30.82
CA PHE A 238 22.90 -5.80 29.57
C PHE A 238 22.10 -6.23 28.37
N TYR A 239 21.38 -7.38 28.40
CA TYR A 239 20.61 -7.87 27.27
C TYR A 239 19.46 -6.95 26.92
N TRP A 240 18.73 -6.40 27.91
CA TRP A 240 17.66 -5.46 27.68
C TRP A 240 18.16 -4.12 27.11
N ARG A 241 19.27 -3.58 27.64
CA ARG A 241 19.87 -2.34 27.10
C ARG A 241 20.31 -2.54 25.62
N ARG A 242 20.97 -3.65 25.35
CA ARG A 242 21.39 -3.99 23.99
C ARG A 242 20.21 -4.14 23.06
N ALA A 243 19.18 -4.84 23.45
CA ALA A 243 17.93 -5.01 22.71
C ALA A 243 17.32 -3.64 22.40
N ALA A 244 17.19 -2.78 23.40
CA ALA A 244 16.66 -1.42 23.23
C ALA A 244 17.49 -0.58 22.25
N LEU A 245 18.82 -0.64 22.32
CA LEU A 245 19.71 0.08 21.40
C LEU A 245 19.57 -0.40 19.96
N ILE A 246 19.47 -1.70 19.73
CA ILE A 246 19.24 -2.27 18.38
C ILE A 246 17.90 -1.79 17.84
N VAL A 247 16.83 -1.90 18.61
CA VAL A 247 15.50 -1.45 18.19
C VAL A 247 15.49 0.06 17.91
N ALA A 248 16.10 0.86 18.79
CA ALA A 248 16.20 2.30 18.60
C ALA A 248 16.95 2.64 17.30
N LEU A 249 18.05 1.96 17.01
CA LEU A 249 18.82 2.20 15.79
C LEU A 249 18.05 1.77 14.53
N VAL A 250 17.38 0.61 14.57
CA VAL A 250 16.48 0.17 13.48
C VAL A 250 15.38 1.20 13.24
N GLY A 251 14.75 1.68 14.31
CA GLY A 251 13.70 2.70 14.23
C GLY A 251 14.21 4.02 13.66
N VAL A 252 15.31 4.54 14.19
CA VAL A 252 15.91 5.82 13.72
C VAL A 252 16.28 5.73 12.25
N VAL A 253 16.99 4.68 11.83
CA VAL A 253 17.39 4.53 10.42
C VAL A 253 16.17 4.33 9.54
N GLY A 254 15.16 3.54 9.96
CA GLY A 254 13.94 3.32 9.19
C GLY A 254 13.12 4.59 9.00
N LEU A 255 12.92 5.37 10.06
CA LEU A 255 12.22 6.65 10.00
C LEU A 255 12.99 7.69 9.17
N THR A 256 14.32 7.72 9.31
CA THR A 256 15.19 8.62 8.54
C THR A 256 15.15 8.27 7.05
N PHE A 257 15.22 6.98 6.69
CA PHE A 257 15.13 6.54 5.29
C PHE A 257 13.73 6.71 4.70
N GLY A 258 12.68 6.56 5.50
CA GLY A 258 11.29 6.83 5.10
C GLY A 258 10.88 8.31 5.12
N ALA A 259 11.78 9.24 5.50
CA ALA A 259 11.43 10.61 5.84
C ALA A 259 10.83 11.41 4.68
N VAL A 260 11.25 11.17 3.44
CA VAL A 260 10.69 11.86 2.25
C VAL A 260 9.19 11.58 2.08
N GLN A 261 8.70 10.44 2.56
CA GLN A 261 7.29 10.09 2.56
C GLN A 261 6.61 10.51 3.88
N LEU A 262 7.28 10.27 5.02
CA LEU A 262 6.67 10.49 6.34
C LEU A 262 6.45 11.98 6.67
N LEU A 263 7.43 12.84 6.40
CA LEU A 263 7.32 14.24 6.80
C LEU A 263 6.16 14.97 6.10
N PRO A 264 5.97 14.85 4.78
CA PRO A 264 4.79 15.42 4.11
C PRO A 264 3.47 14.80 4.61
N THR A 265 3.47 13.47 4.91
CA THR A 265 2.28 12.80 5.44
C THR A 265 1.89 13.32 6.83
N ILE A 266 2.87 13.59 7.70
CA ILE A 266 2.63 14.19 9.02
C ILE A 266 2.09 15.62 8.88
N GLU A 267 2.59 16.40 7.93
CA GLU A 267 2.09 17.75 7.64
C GLU A 267 0.64 17.73 7.11
N TYR A 268 0.32 16.77 6.24
CA TYR A 268 -0.99 16.61 5.63
C TYR A 268 -2.06 16.10 6.58
N GLY A 269 -1.71 15.16 7.47
CA GLY A 269 -2.64 14.44 8.33
C GLY A 269 -3.64 15.32 9.08
N PRO A 270 -3.22 16.40 9.79
CA PRO A 270 -4.13 17.31 10.50
C PRO A 270 -5.08 18.11 9.59
N LEU A 271 -4.74 18.24 8.30
CA LEU A 271 -5.53 18.96 7.29
C LEU A 271 -6.49 18.04 6.53
N ALA A 272 -6.40 16.73 6.74
CA ALA A 272 -7.13 15.74 5.98
C ALA A 272 -8.25 15.09 6.80
N ILE A 273 -9.28 14.65 6.10
CA ILE A 273 -10.26 13.68 6.58
C ILE A 273 -9.95 12.31 6.02
N ARG A 274 -10.43 11.30 6.70
CA ARG A 274 -10.36 9.90 6.31
C ARG A 274 -11.74 9.27 6.24
N TYR A 275 -12.03 8.61 5.13
CA TYR A 275 -13.25 7.85 4.97
C TYR A 275 -13.17 6.53 5.74
N ILE A 276 -14.18 6.28 6.59
CA ILE A 276 -14.27 5.10 7.46
C ILE A 276 -15.43 4.18 7.12
N GLY A 277 -15.95 4.26 5.92
CA GLY A 277 -17.08 3.46 5.41
C GLY A 277 -18.33 4.29 5.19
N ALA A 278 -19.50 3.79 5.64
CA ALA A 278 -20.77 4.48 5.47
C ALA A 278 -20.99 5.67 6.45
N SER A 279 -20.19 5.70 7.52
CA SER A 279 -20.25 6.76 8.52
C SER A 279 -19.57 8.03 8.04
N ALA A 280 -19.85 9.16 8.72
CA ALA A 280 -19.17 10.43 8.45
C ALA A 280 -17.65 10.26 8.56
N PRO A 281 -16.84 10.87 7.68
CA PRO A 281 -15.41 10.79 7.76
C PRO A 281 -14.88 11.43 9.05
N VAL A 282 -13.76 10.91 9.55
CA VAL A 282 -13.04 11.45 10.71
C VAL A 282 -11.80 12.20 10.25
N ASN A 283 -11.20 13.06 11.11
CA ASN A 283 -9.88 13.59 10.79
C ASN A 283 -8.87 12.46 10.65
N ALA A 284 -7.93 12.59 9.71
CA ALA A 284 -7.03 11.49 9.38
C ALA A 284 -6.09 11.08 10.52
N VAL A 285 -5.85 11.99 11.49
CA VAL A 285 -5.01 11.75 12.68
C VAL A 285 -5.80 11.24 13.90
N ASP A 286 -7.13 11.35 13.86
CA ASP A 286 -7.97 10.96 14.99
C ASP A 286 -8.08 9.44 15.12
N ARG A 287 -8.43 9.00 16.31
CA ARG A 287 -8.78 7.60 16.55
C ARG A 287 -10.05 7.25 15.78
N ILE A 288 -10.02 6.13 15.06
CA ILE A 288 -11.24 5.58 14.48
C ILE A 288 -12.10 5.05 15.65
N PRO A 289 -13.38 5.45 15.76
CA PRO A 289 -14.28 4.89 16.77
C PRO A 289 -14.30 3.36 16.71
N TYR A 290 -14.31 2.68 17.86
CA TYR A 290 -14.20 1.22 17.90
C TYR A 290 -15.30 0.52 17.10
N GLU A 291 -16.50 1.08 17.08
CA GLU A 291 -17.67 0.60 16.34
C GLU A 291 -17.49 0.65 14.82
N GLU A 292 -16.56 1.51 14.36
CA GLU A 292 -16.24 1.68 12.94
C GLU A 292 -15.02 0.85 12.49
N LEU A 293 -14.43 0.09 13.41
CA LEU A 293 -13.36 -0.86 13.07
C LEU A 293 -13.97 -2.08 12.38
N ARG A 294 -14.10 -1.97 11.07
CA ARG A 294 -14.78 -2.93 10.20
C ARG A 294 -13.84 -4.02 9.69
N ASP A 295 -14.46 -4.98 9.02
CA ASP A 295 -13.82 -6.09 8.32
C ASP A 295 -12.96 -6.98 9.25
N PRO A 296 -13.51 -7.46 10.38
CA PRO A 296 -12.92 -8.57 11.10
C PRO A 296 -13.04 -9.83 10.25
N MET A 297 -12.17 -10.79 10.51
CA MET A 297 -12.44 -12.16 10.07
C MET A 297 -13.62 -12.70 10.90
N LEU A 298 -14.72 -13.03 10.24
CA LEU A 298 -15.88 -13.60 10.93
C LEU A 298 -15.56 -14.98 11.49
N PRO A 299 -16.12 -15.40 12.64
CA PRO A 299 -15.89 -16.74 13.19
C PRO A 299 -16.20 -17.87 12.20
N ARG A 300 -17.19 -17.72 11.33
CA ARG A 300 -17.49 -18.68 10.25
C ARG A 300 -16.37 -18.78 9.21
N SER A 301 -15.54 -17.77 9.05
CA SER A 301 -14.39 -17.76 8.12
C SER A 301 -13.26 -18.64 8.60
N LEU A 302 -13.31 -19.18 9.84
CA LEU A 302 -12.41 -20.22 10.32
C LEU A 302 -12.37 -21.43 9.39
N LEU A 303 -13.49 -21.75 8.78
CA LEU A 303 -13.59 -22.81 7.78
C LEU A 303 -12.75 -22.51 6.54
N GLY A 304 -12.49 -21.23 6.25
CA GLY A 304 -11.63 -20.78 5.17
C GLY A 304 -10.15 -21.15 5.33
N PHE A 305 -9.69 -21.64 6.50
CA PHE A 305 -8.36 -22.24 6.64
C PHE A 305 -8.26 -23.60 5.95
N LEU A 306 -9.37 -24.34 5.90
CA LEU A 306 -9.45 -25.68 5.31
C LEU A 306 -10.06 -25.66 3.92
N PHE A 307 -10.98 -24.73 3.69
CA PHE A 307 -11.74 -24.65 2.45
C PHE A 307 -11.45 -23.35 1.71
N LEU A 308 -11.20 -23.50 0.44
CA LEU A 308 -11.17 -22.39 -0.48
C LEU A 308 -12.62 -21.95 -0.76
N LEU A 309 -13.14 -21.05 0.06
CA LEU A 309 -14.49 -20.55 -0.08
C LEU A 309 -14.50 -19.32 -1.02
N PRO A 310 -15.35 -19.32 -2.05
CA PRO A 310 -15.54 -18.14 -2.89
C PRO A 310 -16.22 -17.04 -2.07
N PHE A 311 -15.74 -15.82 -2.24
CA PHE A 311 -16.31 -14.65 -1.61
C PHE A 311 -17.61 -14.25 -2.32
N GLY A 312 -18.66 -13.99 -1.55
CA GLY A 312 -19.88 -13.39 -2.04
C GLY A 312 -21.19 -13.96 -1.51
N GLY A 313 -21.27 -15.24 -1.12
CA GLY A 313 -22.52 -15.84 -0.68
C GLY A 313 -22.60 -16.15 0.82
N LEU A 314 -21.59 -16.79 1.37
CA LEU A 314 -21.56 -17.27 2.77
C LEU A 314 -20.73 -16.38 3.71
N ILE A 315 -19.77 -15.61 3.20
CA ILE A 315 -18.76 -14.90 3.98
C ILE A 315 -18.73 -13.41 3.60
N GLY A 316 -19.85 -12.83 3.32
CA GLY A 316 -20.09 -11.39 3.10
C GLY A 316 -18.86 -10.48 3.00
N GLY A 317 -18.35 -10.20 1.79
CA GLY A 317 -17.49 -9.04 1.53
C GLY A 317 -16.06 -9.08 2.10
N GLU A 318 -15.58 -10.21 2.61
CA GLU A 318 -14.21 -10.31 3.13
C GLU A 318 -13.17 -10.26 2.00
N VAL A 319 -12.32 -9.26 2.06
CA VAL A 319 -11.20 -9.07 1.12
C VAL A 319 -10.05 -10.04 1.41
N PHE A 320 -9.91 -10.51 2.66
CA PHE A 320 -8.80 -11.35 3.10
C PHE A 320 -9.26 -12.78 3.37
N THR A 321 -8.56 -13.74 2.74
CA THR A 321 -8.83 -15.16 2.98
C THR A 321 -7.85 -15.74 3.97
N PRO A 322 -8.32 -16.53 4.94
CA PRO A 322 -7.45 -17.28 5.82
C PRO A 322 -6.82 -18.52 5.14
N TYR A 323 -7.23 -18.87 3.92
CA TYR A 323 -6.72 -20.04 3.21
C TYR A 323 -5.23 -19.94 2.92
N MET A 324 -4.48 -20.94 3.33
CA MET A 324 -3.05 -21.02 3.14
C MET A 324 -2.57 -22.36 2.56
N GLY A 325 -3.53 -23.14 2.08
CA GLY A 325 -3.31 -24.50 1.62
C GLY A 325 -3.43 -25.53 2.73
N VAL A 326 -4.02 -26.67 2.40
CA VAL A 326 -4.25 -27.76 3.34
C VAL A 326 -2.92 -28.38 3.78
N LEU A 327 -2.03 -28.71 2.84
CA LEU A 327 -0.74 -29.31 3.14
C LEU A 327 0.18 -28.37 3.96
N PRO A 328 0.32 -27.08 3.66
CA PRO A 328 1.02 -26.14 4.52
C PRO A 328 0.46 -26.07 5.94
N LEU A 329 -0.86 -26.08 6.10
CA LEU A 329 -1.49 -26.07 7.42
C LEU A 329 -1.18 -27.37 8.19
N MET A 330 -1.30 -28.53 7.56
CA MET A 330 -0.95 -29.81 8.18
C MET A 330 0.52 -29.87 8.59
N LEU A 331 1.43 -29.40 7.73
CA LEU A 331 2.86 -29.31 8.03
C LEU A 331 3.12 -28.36 9.21
N SER A 332 2.43 -27.23 9.29
CA SER A 332 2.61 -26.27 10.38
C SER A 332 2.20 -26.86 11.73
N LEU A 333 1.06 -27.55 11.78
CA LEU A 333 0.57 -28.23 13.00
C LEU A 333 1.52 -29.35 13.41
N PHE A 334 2.05 -30.11 12.46
CA PHE A 334 3.08 -31.08 12.72
C PHE A 334 4.38 -30.46 13.24
N GLY A 335 4.79 -29.33 12.66
CA GLY A 335 5.94 -28.55 13.11
C GLY A 335 5.80 -28.06 14.55
N VAL A 336 4.60 -27.60 14.93
CA VAL A 336 4.28 -27.23 16.32
C VAL A 336 4.38 -28.44 17.26
N TRP A 337 3.75 -29.54 16.86
CA TRP A 337 3.75 -30.79 17.64
C TRP A 337 5.15 -31.32 17.91
N ARG A 338 5.96 -31.47 16.85
CA ARG A 338 7.29 -32.10 16.94
C ARG A 338 8.35 -31.12 17.43
N GLY A 339 8.24 -29.88 17.05
CA GLY A 339 9.26 -28.83 17.27
C GLY A 339 9.08 -28.00 18.54
N TRP A 340 8.18 -28.37 19.49
CA TRP A 340 7.86 -27.50 20.64
C TRP A 340 9.06 -27.15 21.53
N GLY A 341 10.10 -27.99 21.55
CA GLY A 341 11.37 -27.69 22.23
C GLY A 341 12.16 -26.54 21.60
N ASN A 342 11.93 -26.23 20.33
CA ASN A 342 12.62 -25.17 19.60
C ASN A 342 12.05 -23.79 19.94
N MET A 343 12.91 -22.83 20.26
CA MET A 343 12.49 -21.47 20.58
C MET A 343 11.74 -20.76 19.42
N TRP A 344 12.12 -21.04 18.18
CA TRP A 344 11.49 -20.47 17.00
C TRP A 344 10.07 -20.99 16.81
N VAL A 345 9.86 -22.27 17.00
CA VAL A 345 8.53 -22.88 16.92
C VAL A 345 7.61 -22.27 17.97
N ARG A 346 8.07 -22.12 19.22
CA ARG A 346 7.28 -21.45 20.28
C ARG A 346 6.95 -20.01 19.95
N TYR A 347 7.94 -19.25 19.44
CA TYR A 347 7.73 -17.86 19.09
C TYR A 347 6.71 -17.72 17.93
N PHE A 348 6.89 -18.44 16.83
CA PHE A 348 5.99 -18.35 15.69
C PHE A 348 4.59 -18.90 15.99
N THR A 349 4.48 -19.90 16.86
CA THR A 349 3.17 -20.36 17.35
C THR A 349 2.48 -19.27 18.15
N GLY A 350 3.18 -18.62 19.08
CA GLY A 350 2.64 -17.50 19.85
C GLY A 350 2.23 -16.33 18.95
N LEU A 351 3.05 -15.99 17.96
CA LEU A 351 2.74 -14.94 16.97
C LEU A 351 1.50 -15.29 16.16
N ALA A 352 1.42 -16.52 15.61
CA ALA A 352 0.28 -16.98 14.82
C ALA A 352 -1.02 -16.93 15.64
N VAL A 353 -1.00 -17.42 16.87
CA VAL A 353 -2.17 -17.43 17.77
C VAL A 353 -2.60 -16.00 18.11
N ALA A 354 -1.66 -15.14 18.53
CA ALA A 354 -1.99 -13.76 18.92
C ALA A 354 -2.56 -12.97 17.75
N THR A 355 -1.92 -13.03 16.58
CA THR A 355 -2.38 -12.31 15.39
C THR A 355 -3.68 -12.86 14.83
N PHE A 356 -3.86 -14.19 14.89
CA PHE A 356 -5.12 -14.84 14.53
C PHE A 356 -6.28 -14.34 15.40
N PHE A 357 -6.14 -14.36 16.73
CA PHE A 357 -7.19 -13.81 17.61
C PHE A 357 -7.43 -12.32 17.39
N TYR A 358 -6.40 -11.55 17.04
CA TYR A 358 -6.60 -10.15 16.68
C TYR A 358 -7.45 -10.00 15.41
N THR A 359 -7.31 -10.88 14.39
CA THR A 359 -8.08 -10.79 13.15
C THR A 359 -9.58 -10.97 13.35
N LEU A 360 -10.00 -11.62 14.43
CA LEU A 360 -11.41 -11.77 14.77
C LEU A 360 -12.08 -10.44 15.17
N GLY A 361 -11.31 -9.36 15.32
CA GLY A 361 -11.83 -8.04 15.63
C GLY A 361 -12.73 -8.04 16.87
N PRO A 362 -13.95 -7.50 16.80
CA PRO A 362 -14.87 -7.41 17.95
C PRO A 362 -15.27 -8.76 18.56
N TYR A 363 -15.04 -9.86 17.85
CA TYR A 363 -15.29 -11.21 18.38
C TYR A 363 -14.19 -11.72 19.31
N SER A 364 -13.11 -10.94 19.49
CA SER A 364 -11.98 -11.30 20.35
C SER A 364 -11.67 -10.16 21.34
N PHE A 365 -11.53 -10.51 22.63
CA PHE A 365 -11.10 -9.55 23.64
C PHE A 365 -9.71 -8.96 23.34
N LEU A 366 -8.85 -9.70 22.65
CA LEU A 366 -7.50 -9.25 22.32
C LEU A 366 -7.49 -8.03 21.40
N HIS A 367 -8.44 -7.94 20.48
CA HIS A 367 -8.56 -6.77 19.60
C HIS A 367 -8.92 -5.50 20.38
N GLY A 368 -9.91 -5.58 21.28
CA GLY A 368 -10.30 -4.44 22.12
C GLY A 368 -9.18 -4.02 23.07
N LEU A 369 -8.49 -4.98 23.69
CA LEU A 369 -7.33 -4.73 24.55
C LEU A 369 -6.20 -4.04 23.78
N ALA A 370 -5.86 -4.54 22.60
CA ALA A 370 -4.82 -3.97 21.75
C ALA A 370 -5.20 -2.57 21.25
N TYR A 371 -6.47 -2.35 20.87
CA TYR A 371 -6.97 -1.01 20.52
C TYR A 371 -6.78 0.00 21.66
N ALA A 372 -7.02 -0.43 22.91
CA ALA A 372 -6.91 0.44 24.07
C ALA A 372 -5.46 0.73 24.48
N LEU A 373 -4.57 -0.27 24.41
CA LEU A 373 -3.25 -0.23 25.02
C LEU A 373 -2.09 -0.01 24.04
N VAL A 374 -2.24 -0.42 22.77
CA VAL A 374 -1.15 -0.38 21.80
C VAL A 374 -1.28 0.86 20.93
N PRO A 375 -0.30 1.78 20.98
CA PRO A 375 -0.32 2.99 20.15
C PRO A 375 -0.48 2.67 18.67
N PHE A 376 -1.21 3.53 17.96
CA PHE A 376 -1.47 3.47 16.52
C PHE A 376 -2.32 2.28 16.02
N LEU A 377 -2.67 1.29 16.85
CA LEU A 377 -3.60 0.24 16.40
C LEU A 377 -5.02 0.78 16.19
N TRP A 378 -5.39 1.87 16.83
CA TRP A 378 -6.66 2.56 16.62
C TRP A 378 -6.84 3.19 15.23
N ILE A 379 -5.79 3.30 14.40
CA ILE A 379 -5.88 3.75 13.02
C ILE A 379 -5.99 2.57 12.03
N VAL A 380 -5.80 1.34 12.48
CA VAL A 380 -5.92 0.13 11.65
C VAL A 380 -7.37 -0.32 11.60
N ARG A 381 -8.13 0.24 10.64
CA ARG A 381 -9.58 -0.02 10.52
C ARG A 381 -9.93 -1.50 10.29
N ASN A 382 -9.08 -2.23 9.58
CA ASN A 382 -9.35 -3.59 9.12
C ASN A 382 -8.51 -4.60 9.90
N ALA A 383 -9.14 -5.27 10.88
CA ALA A 383 -8.50 -6.29 11.70
C ALA A 383 -8.04 -7.52 10.88
N GLY A 384 -8.76 -7.87 9.82
CA GLY A 384 -8.43 -8.99 8.92
C GLY A 384 -7.04 -8.90 8.28
N ARG A 385 -6.46 -7.68 8.19
CA ARG A 385 -5.09 -7.48 7.67
C ARG A 385 -4.02 -8.19 8.51
N PHE A 386 -4.27 -8.47 9.79
CA PHE A 386 -3.33 -9.22 10.64
C PHE A 386 -3.16 -10.69 10.23
N LEU A 387 -4.01 -11.22 9.35
CA LEU A 387 -3.75 -12.49 8.67
C LEU A 387 -2.39 -12.52 7.97
N TYR A 388 -1.86 -11.38 7.55
CA TYR A 388 -0.50 -11.26 7.06
C TYR A 388 0.52 -11.90 8.00
N LEU A 389 0.50 -11.52 9.29
CA LEU A 389 1.41 -12.05 10.31
C LEU A 389 1.10 -13.50 10.67
N THR A 390 -0.18 -13.88 10.67
CA THR A 390 -0.59 -15.26 10.87
C THR A 390 -0.02 -16.16 9.77
N HIS A 391 -0.17 -15.76 8.49
CA HIS A 391 0.37 -16.50 7.35
C HIS A 391 1.90 -16.55 7.35
N PHE A 392 2.56 -15.45 7.69
CA PHE A 392 4.01 -15.39 7.86
C PHE A 392 4.50 -16.43 8.88
N ALA A 393 3.88 -16.46 10.06
CA ALA A 393 4.26 -17.38 11.13
C ALA A 393 3.98 -18.84 10.75
N VAL A 394 2.80 -19.12 10.19
CA VAL A 394 2.42 -20.50 9.78
C VAL A 394 3.28 -21.00 8.63
N ALA A 395 3.70 -20.15 7.69
CA ALA A 395 4.63 -20.54 6.63
C ALA A 395 5.98 -21.02 7.20
N LEU A 396 6.52 -20.33 8.20
CA LEU A 396 7.74 -20.76 8.88
C LEU A 396 7.51 -22.03 9.70
N LEU A 397 6.37 -22.17 10.39
CA LEU A 397 6.00 -23.41 11.10
C LEU A 397 5.86 -24.60 10.15
N ALA A 398 5.31 -24.40 8.94
CA ALA A 398 5.27 -25.42 7.90
C ALA A 398 6.68 -25.84 7.45
N GLY A 399 7.62 -24.87 7.39
CA GLY A 399 9.05 -25.16 7.18
C GLY A 399 9.62 -26.05 8.27
N PHE A 400 9.34 -25.78 9.56
CA PHE A 400 9.78 -26.66 10.67
C PHE A 400 9.15 -28.04 10.60
N GLY A 401 7.88 -28.15 10.20
CA GLY A 401 7.23 -29.46 9.98
C GLY A 401 7.87 -30.23 8.84
N ALA A 402 8.19 -29.56 7.74
CA ALA A 402 8.93 -30.17 6.64
C ALA A 402 10.36 -30.57 7.05
N GLN A 403 11.03 -29.76 7.89
CA GLN A 403 12.35 -30.08 8.45
C GLN A 403 12.32 -31.42 9.20
N SER A 404 11.37 -31.55 10.12
CA SER A 404 11.24 -32.80 10.92
C SER A 404 10.89 -34.02 10.08
N LEU A 405 10.14 -33.85 8.98
CA LEU A 405 9.76 -34.95 8.10
C LEU A 405 10.84 -35.36 7.09
N PHE A 406 11.60 -34.43 6.57
CA PHE A 406 12.52 -34.66 5.44
C PHE A 406 13.98 -34.75 5.84
N GLU A 407 14.42 -34.05 6.88
CA GLU A 407 15.84 -33.90 7.22
C GLU A 407 16.23 -34.60 8.54
N GLU A 408 15.34 -34.70 9.50
CA GLU A 408 15.60 -35.36 10.76
C GLU A 408 15.36 -36.89 10.66
N ARG A 409 16.35 -37.61 10.13
CA ARG A 409 16.33 -39.07 9.90
C ARG A 409 16.47 -39.86 11.21
N GLY A 410 15.67 -39.60 12.21
CA GLY A 410 15.59 -40.45 13.39
C GLY A 410 14.17 -40.99 13.51
N SER A 411 13.99 -42.29 13.45
CA SER A 411 12.74 -43.07 13.60
C SER A 411 11.49 -42.21 13.82
N VAL A 412 10.68 -42.02 12.77
CA VAL A 412 9.32 -41.49 12.95
C VAL A 412 8.68 -42.27 14.07
N ALA A 413 8.53 -41.64 15.23
CA ALA A 413 8.01 -42.31 16.40
C ALA A 413 6.57 -42.79 16.13
N ARG A 414 6.15 -43.85 16.74
CA ARG A 414 4.76 -44.38 16.62
C ARG A 414 3.72 -43.32 17.00
N SER A 415 4.10 -42.38 17.89
CA SER A 415 3.32 -41.21 18.26
C SER A 415 3.12 -40.21 17.09
N ASP A 416 4.11 -40.02 16.24
CA ASP A 416 4.06 -39.06 15.11
C ASP A 416 3.08 -39.54 14.03
N THR A 417 3.08 -40.85 13.75
CA THR A 417 2.08 -41.45 12.86
C THR A 417 0.67 -41.37 13.43
N GLY A 418 0.54 -41.49 14.78
CA GLY A 418 -0.73 -41.31 15.49
C GLY A 418 -1.28 -39.89 15.33
N PHE A 419 -0.45 -38.85 15.58
CA PHE A 419 -0.83 -37.48 15.45
C PHE A 419 -1.28 -37.13 14.02
N ILE A 420 -0.53 -37.53 13.01
CA ILE A 420 -0.91 -37.25 11.61
C ILE A 420 -2.20 -37.96 11.23
N ARG A 421 -2.42 -39.21 11.68
CA ARG A 421 -3.70 -39.89 11.46
C ARG A 421 -4.87 -39.17 12.13
N VAL A 422 -4.71 -38.71 13.36
CA VAL A 422 -5.74 -37.92 14.06
C VAL A 422 -6.03 -36.64 13.31
N LEU A 423 -4.98 -35.91 12.88
CA LEU A 423 -5.13 -34.68 12.09
C LEU A 423 -5.85 -34.94 10.76
N MET A 424 -5.49 -36.01 10.06
CA MET A 424 -6.15 -36.42 8.82
C MET A 424 -7.63 -36.74 9.04
N TRP A 425 -7.95 -37.56 10.05
CA TRP A 425 -9.33 -37.93 10.37
C TRP A 425 -10.15 -36.72 10.81
N LEU A 426 -9.56 -35.82 11.60
CA LEU A 426 -10.20 -34.56 11.98
C LEU A 426 -10.50 -33.68 10.74
N THR A 427 -9.54 -33.59 9.85
CA THR A 427 -9.71 -32.80 8.61
C THR A 427 -10.78 -33.43 7.71
N ILE A 428 -10.78 -34.76 7.55
CA ILE A 428 -11.80 -35.48 6.79
C ILE A 428 -13.18 -35.34 7.46
N ALA A 429 -13.26 -35.46 8.80
CA ALA A 429 -14.52 -35.34 9.54
C ALA A 429 -15.11 -33.94 9.42
N VAL A 430 -14.29 -32.87 9.55
CA VAL A 430 -14.71 -31.49 9.33
C VAL A 430 -15.17 -31.29 7.89
N SER A 431 -14.44 -31.84 6.91
CA SER A 431 -14.81 -31.77 5.50
C SER A 431 -16.13 -32.48 5.19
N ALA A 432 -16.33 -33.65 5.77
CA ALA A 432 -17.59 -34.40 5.64
C ALA A 432 -18.77 -33.67 6.31
N ALA A 433 -18.53 -33.10 7.51
CA ALA A 433 -19.54 -32.34 8.24
C ALA A 433 -19.98 -31.08 7.44
N MET A 434 -19.10 -30.52 6.64
CA MET A 434 -19.42 -29.37 5.74
C MET A 434 -20.08 -29.84 4.44
N ALA A 435 -19.68 -31.01 3.90
CA ALA A 435 -20.25 -31.53 2.68
C ALA A 435 -21.70 -32.00 2.86
N LEU A 436 -22.08 -32.52 4.04
CA LEU A 436 -23.45 -33.00 4.32
C LEU A 436 -24.52 -31.90 4.16
N PRO A 437 -24.42 -30.69 4.78
CA PRO A 437 -25.37 -29.61 4.57
C PRO A 437 -25.42 -29.12 3.11
N ALA A 438 -24.32 -29.26 2.39
CA ALA A 438 -24.18 -28.92 1.00
C ALA A 438 -24.99 -29.88 0.11
N ILE A 439 -24.90 -31.20 0.35
CA ILE A 439 -25.63 -32.23 -0.36
C ILE A 439 -27.15 -32.07 -0.15
N TYR A 440 -27.56 -31.63 1.04
CA TYR A 440 -28.99 -31.42 1.36
C TYR A 440 -29.53 -30.04 0.92
N ASN A 441 -28.86 -29.33 0.00
CA ASN A 441 -29.26 -28.01 -0.52
C ASN A 441 -29.48 -26.92 0.56
N LYS A 442 -28.90 -27.08 1.75
CA LYS A 442 -28.94 -26.07 2.82
C LYS A 442 -27.77 -25.08 2.77
N LEU A 443 -26.79 -25.34 1.90
CA LEU A 443 -25.65 -24.48 1.61
C LEU A 443 -25.40 -24.51 0.10
N ASP A 444 -25.18 -23.36 -0.50
CA ASP A 444 -24.70 -23.28 -1.89
C ASP A 444 -23.32 -23.92 -1.98
N VAL A 445 -23.26 -25.12 -2.52
CA VAL A 445 -22.01 -25.86 -2.73
C VAL A 445 -21.35 -25.32 -3.96
N ASN A 446 -20.21 -24.72 -3.78
CA ASN A 446 -19.39 -24.25 -4.87
C ASN A 446 -18.35 -25.32 -5.27
N GLU A 447 -17.96 -25.32 -6.55
CA GLU A 447 -16.90 -26.18 -7.10
C GLU A 447 -15.60 -26.13 -6.28
N TRP A 448 -15.32 -25.03 -5.61
CA TRP A 448 -14.16 -24.83 -4.76
C TRP A 448 -14.14 -25.69 -3.48
N MET A 449 -15.28 -26.10 -2.98
CA MET A 449 -15.35 -27.05 -1.85
C MET A 449 -14.87 -28.44 -2.30
N TYR A 450 -15.28 -28.88 -3.49
CA TYR A 450 -14.79 -30.14 -4.06
C TYR A 450 -13.29 -30.09 -4.34
N PHE A 451 -12.80 -28.94 -4.81
CA PHE A 451 -11.38 -28.70 -5.00
C PHE A 451 -10.61 -28.83 -3.66
N SER A 452 -11.10 -28.22 -2.59
CA SER A 452 -10.48 -28.32 -1.27
C SER A 452 -10.51 -29.73 -0.72
N LEU A 453 -11.62 -30.47 -0.89
CA LEU A 453 -11.73 -31.90 -0.51
C LEU A 453 -10.71 -32.76 -1.25
N LEU A 454 -10.51 -32.52 -2.55
CA LEU A 454 -9.47 -33.21 -3.33
C LEU A 454 -8.09 -32.98 -2.71
N PHE A 455 -7.76 -31.72 -2.36
CA PHE A 455 -6.46 -31.40 -1.77
C PHE A 455 -6.30 -31.94 -0.36
N ILE A 456 -7.36 -32.11 0.41
CA ILE A 456 -7.33 -32.82 1.70
C ILE A 456 -6.88 -34.29 1.49
N ILE A 457 -7.46 -34.98 0.51
CA ILE A 457 -7.12 -36.38 0.19
C ILE A 457 -5.68 -36.47 -0.33
N VAL A 458 -5.31 -35.63 -1.27
CA VAL A 458 -3.97 -35.62 -1.91
C VAL A 458 -2.88 -35.28 -0.88
N SER A 459 -3.11 -34.25 -0.05
CA SER A 459 -2.18 -33.85 1.02
C SER A 459 -1.99 -34.94 2.06
N SER A 460 -3.09 -35.60 2.44
CA SER A 460 -3.05 -36.74 3.34
C SER A 460 -2.27 -37.93 2.76
N GLY A 461 -2.48 -38.22 1.49
CA GLY A 461 -1.72 -39.26 0.77
C GLY A 461 -0.22 -38.92 0.69
N ALA A 462 0.14 -37.65 0.39
CA ALA A 462 1.52 -37.21 0.39
C ALA A 462 2.21 -37.34 1.75
N LEU A 463 1.52 -36.98 2.83
CA LEU A 463 2.03 -37.18 4.21
C LEU A 463 2.23 -38.65 4.56
N ILE A 464 1.30 -39.54 4.17
CA ILE A 464 1.44 -40.99 4.38
C ILE A 464 2.67 -41.54 3.65
N LEU A 465 2.90 -41.14 2.40
CA LEU A 465 4.07 -41.54 1.62
C LEU A 465 5.38 -41.15 2.31
N ILE A 466 5.44 -39.91 2.83
CA ILE A 466 6.63 -39.41 3.54
C ILE A 466 6.85 -40.21 4.82
N LEU A 467 5.80 -40.48 5.59
CA LEU A 467 5.86 -41.21 6.84
C LEU A 467 6.28 -42.68 6.64
N LYS A 468 5.98 -43.29 5.49
CA LYS A 468 6.49 -44.64 5.12
C LYS A 468 7.98 -44.64 4.75
N GLY A 469 8.69 -43.53 4.97
CA GLY A 469 10.14 -43.41 4.75
C GLY A 469 10.54 -43.03 3.31
N HIS A 470 9.58 -42.66 2.49
CA HIS A 470 9.85 -42.25 1.09
C HIS A 470 10.29 -40.75 0.99
N SER A 471 11.37 -40.38 1.68
CA SER A 471 11.98 -39.04 1.57
C SER A 471 12.92 -38.98 0.36
N THR A 472 12.38 -39.20 -0.83
CA THR A 472 13.10 -39.16 -2.11
C THR A 472 13.00 -37.80 -2.80
N PRO A 473 13.84 -37.49 -3.79
CA PRO A 473 13.63 -36.30 -4.63
C PRO A 473 12.25 -36.26 -5.27
N ALA A 474 11.68 -37.42 -5.63
CA ALA A 474 10.34 -37.52 -6.22
C ALA A 474 9.23 -37.09 -5.22
N THR A 475 9.34 -37.50 -3.95
CA THR A 475 8.38 -37.04 -2.92
C THR A 475 8.52 -35.57 -2.59
N ARG A 476 9.73 -34.99 -2.61
CA ARG A 476 9.96 -33.55 -2.49
C ARG A 476 9.32 -32.80 -3.65
N PHE A 477 9.47 -33.29 -4.86
CA PHE A 477 8.82 -32.72 -6.06
C PHE A 477 7.30 -32.81 -5.95
N LEU A 478 6.76 -34.00 -5.59
CA LEU A 478 5.31 -34.19 -5.39
C LEU A 478 4.73 -33.20 -4.37
N VAL A 479 5.36 -33.04 -3.21
CA VAL A 479 4.93 -32.10 -2.17
C VAL A 479 4.92 -30.65 -2.70
N THR A 480 5.96 -30.29 -3.46
CA THR A 480 6.02 -28.95 -4.07
C THR A 480 4.87 -28.74 -5.06
N VAL A 481 4.60 -29.69 -5.93
CA VAL A 481 3.50 -29.64 -6.89
C VAL A 481 2.15 -29.58 -6.17
N VAL A 482 1.95 -30.40 -5.15
CA VAL A 482 0.70 -30.37 -4.34
C VAL A 482 0.49 -28.98 -3.73
N ILE A 483 1.51 -28.38 -3.12
CA ILE A 483 1.41 -27.03 -2.54
C ILE A 483 1.09 -25.98 -3.62
N LEU A 484 1.79 -26.01 -4.77
CA LEU A 484 1.55 -25.05 -5.85
C LEU A 484 0.15 -25.20 -6.45
N CYS A 485 -0.32 -26.42 -6.66
CA CYS A 485 -1.67 -26.67 -7.17
C CYS A 485 -2.75 -26.30 -6.15
N ASP A 486 -2.55 -26.63 -4.89
CA ASP A 486 -3.46 -26.28 -3.78
C ASP A 486 -3.61 -24.77 -3.63
N LEU A 487 -2.49 -24.04 -3.61
CA LEU A 487 -2.49 -22.58 -3.52
C LEU A 487 -2.98 -21.91 -4.81
N SER A 488 -2.87 -22.55 -5.98
CA SER A 488 -3.29 -21.95 -7.26
C SER A 488 -4.79 -21.63 -7.32
N GLY A 489 -5.62 -22.30 -6.52
CA GLY A 489 -7.02 -21.94 -6.35
C GLY A 489 -7.24 -20.61 -5.62
N SER A 490 -6.24 -20.05 -4.95
CA SER A 490 -6.39 -18.86 -4.10
C SER A 490 -6.39 -17.53 -4.86
N TYR A 491 -5.94 -17.43 -6.11
CA TYR A 491 -5.85 -16.18 -6.85
C TYR A 491 -7.10 -15.84 -7.67
N PHE A 492 -8.23 -15.63 -7.00
CA PHE A 492 -9.50 -15.29 -7.66
C PHE A 492 -9.51 -13.94 -8.38
N PHE A 493 -8.66 -13.00 -7.98
CA PHE A 493 -8.62 -11.68 -8.61
C PHE A 493 -7.89 -11.68 -9.98
N ILE A 494 -7.23 -12.79 -10.35
CA ILE A 494 -6.73 -12.99 -11.72
C ILE A 494 -7.90 -13.42 -12.59
N GLN A 495 -8.45 -12.47 -13.33
CA GLN A 495 -9.67 -12.66 -14.11
C GLN A 495 -9.39 -12.84 -15.61
N ASN A 496 -10.24 -13.59 -16.29
CA ASN A 496 -10.17 -13.76 -17.74
C ASN A 496 -10.74 -12.54 -18.45
N LYS A 497 -9.94 -11.85 -19.26
CA LYS A 497 -10.32 -10.63 -19.98
C LYS A 497 -11.54 -10.82 -20.88
N ILE A 498 -11.61 -11.94 -21.61
CA ILE A 498 -12.75 -12.24 -22.52
C ILE A 498 -14.03 -12.36 -21.71
N ARG A 499 -13.97 -13.00 -20.52
CA ARG A 499 -15.14 -13.12 -19.65
C ARG A 499 -15.57 -11.77 -19.09
N LEU A 500 -14.61 -10.93 -18.66
CA LEU A 500 -14.87 -9.57 -18.18
C LEU A 500 -15.49 -8.70 -19.26
N GLN A 501 -14.97 -8.76 -20.48
CA GLN A 501 -15.51 -8.00 -21.62
C GLN A 501 -16.96 -8.45 -21.96
N LYS A 502 -17.23 -9.75 -21.96
CA LYS A 502 -18.59 -10.29 -22.20
C LYS A 502 -19.57 -9.89 -21.09
N SER A 503 -19.13 -9.79 -19.85
CA SER A 503 -19.97 -9.38 -18.73
C SER A 503 -20.08 -7.85 -18.57
N GLY A 504 -19.27 -7.07 -19.30
CA GLY A 504 -19.18 -5.63 -19.16
C GLY A 504 -18.55 -5.15 -17.84
N THR A 505 -17.79 -6.03 -17.16
CA THR A 505 -17.18 -5.76 -15.86
C THR A 505 -15.67 -5.49 -15.94
N ASP A 506 -15.11 -5.33 -17.13
CA ASP A 506 -13.70 -4.94 -17.32
C ASP A 506 -13.53 -3.44 -17.04
N TYR A 507 -13.09 -3.12 -15.83
CA TYR A 507 -12.96 -1.74 -15.40
C TYR A 507 -11.80 -1.01 -16.10
N LEU A 508 -10.68 -1.68 -16.37
CA LEU A 508 -9.60 -1.08 -17.15
C LEU A 508 -10.08 -0.70 -18.55
N GLU A 509 -10.80 -1.58 -19.21
CA GLU A 509 -11.36 -1.27 -20.53
C GLU A 509 -12.35 -0.10 -20.46
N THR A 510 -13.19 -0.04 -19.42
CA THR A 510 -14.09 1.09 -19.20
C THR A 510 -13.33 2.42 -19.11
N ILE A 511 -12.19 2.44 -18.40
CA ILE A 511 -11.33 3.62 -18.33
C ILE A 511 -10.66 3.91 -19.68
N LEU A 512 -10.19 2.89 -20.39
CA LEU A 512 -9.54 3.06 -21.68
C LEU A 512 -10.52 3.58 -22.75
N ARG A 513 -11.80 3.23 -22.67
CA ARG A 513 -12.89 3.79 -23.53
C ARG A 513 -13.10 5.29 -23.30
N SER A 514 -12.64 5.83 -22.18
CA SER A 514 -12.69 7.28 -21.92
C SER A 514 -11.63 8.06 -22.72
N HIS A 515 -10.78 7.40 -23.50
CA HIS A 515 -9.76 8.06 -24.32
C HIS A 515 -10.37 9.06 -25.31
N ALA A 516 -11.41 8.69 -26.03
CA ALA A 516 -12.04 9.54 -27.05
C ALA A 516 -12.62 10.84 -26.44
N VAL A 517 -13.35 10.73 -25.32
CA VAL A 517 -13.89 11.89 -24.63
C VAL A 517 -12.76 12.73 -23.99
N ALA A 518 -11.70 12.11 -23.51
CA ALA A 518 -10.53 12.84 -22.97
C ALA A 518 -9.81 13.65 -24.06
N GLU A 519 -9.63 13.09 -25.25
CA GLU A 519 -9.05 13.82 -26.40
C GLU A 519 -9.98 14.96 -26.87
N PHE A 520 -11.29 14.76 -26.93
CA PHE A 520 -12.23 15.85 -27.20
C PHE A 520 -12.06 16.99 -26.19
N LEU A 521 -12.00 16.67 -24.90
CA LEU A 521 -11.85 17.67 -23.85
C LEU A 521 -10.52 18.42 -23.94
N LYS A 522 -9.41 17.76 -24.25
CA LYS A 522 -8.10 18.40 -24.45
C LYS A 522 -8.06 19.37 -25.63
N MET A 523 -8.87 19.15 -26.65
CA MET A 523 -8.99 20.06 -27.80
C MET A 523 -9.78 21.32 -27.48
N GLN A 524 -10.50 21.38 -26.36
CA GLN A 524 -11.25 22.56 -25.97
C GLN A 524 -10.31 23.67 -25.47
N PRO A 525 -10.57 24.93 -25.80
CA PRO A 525 -9.69 26.04 -25.43
C PRO A 525 -9.77 26.35 -23.92
N GLY A 526 -8.65 26.80 -23.37
CA GLY A 526 -8.54 27.28 -22.00
C GLY A 526 -8.26 26.22 -20.97
N LEU A 527 -8.04 26.65 -19.74
CA LEU A 527 -7.90 25.78 -18.57
C LEU A 527 -9.25 25.63 -17.87
N PHE A 528 -9.67 24.40 -17.67
CA PHE A 528 -10.93 24.09 -16.98
C PHE A 528 -10.82 22.73 -16.29
N ARG A 529 -11.73 22.49 -15.37
CA ARG A 529 -11.98 21.18 -14.80
C ARG A 529 -13.26 20.58 -15.36
N ILE A 530 -13.37 19.27 -15.21
CA ILE A 530 -14.58 18.52 -15.51
C ILE A 530 -15.10 17.86 -14.24
N HIS A 531 -16.40 17.59 -14.22
CA HIS A 531 -17.03 16.69 -13.27
C HIS A 531 -17.50 15.44 -14.01
N MET A 532 -17.07 14.26 -13.53
CA MET A 532 -17.44 12.99 -14.14
C MET A 532 -18.44 12.25 -13.26
N GLU A 533 -19.68 12.16 -13.72
CA GLU A 533 -20.74 11.43 -13.01
C GLU A 533 -20.65 9.93 -13.30
N SER A 534 -19.89 9.23 -12.49
CA SER A 534 -19.81 7.76 -12.53
C SER A 534 -19.55 7.22 -11.13
N SER A 535 -19.85 5.96 -10.89
CA SER A 535 -19.53 5.29 -9.62
C SER A 535 -18.97 3.88 -9.94
N PRO A 536 -17.75 3.56 -9.49
CA PRO A 536 -16.78 4.47 -8.82
C PRO A 536 -16.21 5.52 -9.78
N TRP A 537 -15.74 6.66 -9.23
CA TRP A 537 -15.14 7.72 -10.04
C TRP A 537 -13.80 7.26 -10.62
N PRO A 538 -13.62 7.31 -11.95
CA PRO A 538 -12.36 6.93 -12.57
C PRO A 538 -11.30 8.02 -12.44
N ASN A 539 -10.06 7.63 -12.10
CA ASN A 539 -8.90 8.54 -12.13
C ASN A 539 -8.37 8.70 -13.56
N ILE A 540 -9.26 9.05 -14.51
CA ILE A 540 -8.88 9.28 -15.91
C ILE A 540 -7.95 10.49 -16.05
N GLY A 541 -8.00 11.43 -15.11
CA GLY A 541 -7.12 12.57 -15.09
C GLY A 541 -5.66 12.18 -15.04
N ASP A 542 -5.32 11.25 -14.17
CA ASP A 542 -3.96 10.73 -14.01
C ASP A 542 -3.45 9.99 -15.27
N LEU A 543 -4.37 9.45 -16.08
CA LEU A 543 -4.04 8.75 -17.32
C LEU A 543 -3.98 9.66 -18.54
N TYR A 544 -4.89 10.61 -18.64
CA TYR A 544 -5.07 11.41 -19.86
C TYR A 544 -4.76 12.90 -19.71
N GLY A 545 -4.41 13.36 -18.50
CA GLY A 545 -4.07 14.75 -18.25
C GLY A 545 -5.27 15.69 -18.24
N VAL A 546 -6.48 15.20 -17.95
CA VAL A 546 -7.70 16.00 -17.79
C VAL A 546 -7.92 16.29 -16.31
N GLN A 547 -8.26 17.52 -15.95
CA GLN A 547 -8.44 17.90 -14.54
C GLN A 547 -9.86 17.59 -14.04
N LEU A 548 -9.96 16.77 -12.99
CA LEU A 548 -11.22 16.35 -12.36
C LEU A 548 -11.41 16.96 -10.98
N THR A 549 -12.66 17.15 -10.61
CA THR A 549 -13.06 17.47 -9.23
C THR A 549 -13.13 16.21 -8.36
N GLU A 550 -13.23 15.05 -8.92
CA GLU A 550 -13.29 13.76 -8.23
C GLU A 550 -11.97 13.00 -8.28
N GLY A 551 -11.94 11.91 -7.53
CA GLY A 551 -10.86 10.93 -7.54
C GLY A 551 -11.11 9.84 -6.51
N THR A 552 -10.32 8.77 -6.56
CA THR A 552 -10.40 7.65 -5.63
C THR A 552 -9.19 7.66 -4.71
N THR A 553 -9.38 8.10 -3.46
CA THR A 553 -8.35 8.11 -2.41
C THR A 553 -8.95 7.76 -1.06
N ALA A 554 -8.13 7.29 -0.12
CA ALA A 554 -8.59 7.01 1.25
C ALA A 554 -8.75 8.27 2.11
N THR A 555 -8.09 9.37 1.72
CA THR A 555 -8.08 10.65 2.45
C THR A 555 -8.31 11.81 1.50
N GLU A 556 -8.97 12.85 1.99
CA GLU A 556 -9.26 14.08 1.24
C GLU A 556 -8.98 15.29 2.13
N LEU A 557 -8.65 16.44 1.55
CA LEU A 557 -8.53 17.69 2.32
C LEU A 557 -9.86 18.03 3.00
N ARG A 558 -9.81 18.30 4.31
CA ARG A 558 -10.98 18.65 5.12
C ARG A 558 -11.71 19.86 4.56
N ASP A 559 -10.97 20.90 4.17
CA ASP A 559 -11.54 22.15 3.66
C ASP A 559 -12.24 21.92 2.31
N TYR A 560 -11.66 21.08 1.44
CA TYR A 560 -12.30 20.69 0.17
C TYR A 560 -13.61 19.89 0.41
N TYR A 561 -13.59 18.93 1.33
CA TYR A 561 -14.78 18.17 1.70
C TYR A 561 -15.89 19.08 2.26
N ARG A 562 -15.54 20.00 3.17
CA ARG A 562 -16.50 20.96 3.76
C ARG A 562 -17.05 21.91 2.71
N PHE A 563 -16.19 22.51 1.88
CA PHE A 563 -16.57 23.42 0.81
C PHE A 563 -17.54 22.77 -0.18
N ARG A 564 -17.22 21.56 -0.66
CA ARG A 564 -18.07 20.79 -1.58
C ARG A 564 -19.47 20.54 -1.03
N ARG A 565 -19.60 20.33 0.28
CA ARG A 565 -20.89 20.09 0.93
C ARG A 565 -21.65 21.35 1.31
N ALA A 566 -20.93 22.43 1.55
CA ALA A 566 -21.49 23.68 2.08
C ALA A 566 -21.90 24.69 1.00
N VAL A 567 -21.21 24.68 -0.16
CA VAL A 567 -21.36 25.70 -1.21
C VAL A 567 -22.17 25.14 -2.37
N PRO A 568 -23.41 25.64 -2.62
CA PRO A 568 -24.26 25.13 -3.71
C PRO A 568 -23.65 25.30 -5.11
N ARG A 569 -22.89 26.40 -5.31
CA ARG A 569 -22.18 26.71 -6.57
C ARG A 569 -20.78 26.11 -6.63
N PHE A 570 -20.53 24.99 -5.94
CA PHE A 570 -19.23 24.31 -5.88
C PHE A 570 -18.58 24.12 -7.25
N TRP A 571 -19.35 23.63 -8.21
CA TRP A 571 -18.85 23.38 -9.56
C TRP A 571 -18.36 24.65 -10.28
N ASP A 572 -19.07 25.77 -10.06
CA ASP A 572 -18.70 27.07 -10.64
C ASP A 572 -17.37 27.56 -10.04
N PHE A 573 -17.27 27.55 -8.69
CA PHE A 573 -16.04 27.96 -7.98
C PHE A 573 -14.84 27.08 -8.34
N MET A 574 -15.06 25.79 -8.58
CA MET A 574 -14.00 24.86 -8.99
C MET A 574 -13.70 24.92 -10.48
N ASN A 575 -14.21 25.91 -11.21
CA ASN A 575 -13.98 26.08 -12.65
C ASN A 575 -14.37 24.82 -13.45
N VAL A 576 -15.47 24.15 -13.08
CA VAL A 576 -16.00 23.00 -13.82
C VAL A 576 -16.75 23.52 -15.03
N ARG A 577 -16.15 23.36 -16.21
CA ARG A 577 -16.74 23.78 -17.47
C ARG A 577 -17.58 22.69 -18.12
N TYR A 578 -17.28 21.42 -17.86
CA TYR A 578 -18.00 20.31 -18.47
C TYR A 578 -18.41 19.25 -17.46
N PHE A 579 -19.64 18.78 -17.62
CA PHE A 579 -20.15 17.59 -16.95
C PHE A 579 -20.08 16.41 -17.93
N VAL A 580 -19.43 15.33 -17.53
CA VAL A 580 -19.28 14.09 -18.31
C VAL A 580 -20.14 13.01 -17.69
N ARG A 581 -21.05 12.42 -18.45
CA ARG A 581 -22.05 11.45 -17.98
C ARG A 581 -22.09 10.21 -18.84
N MET A 582 -22.38 9.06 -18.24
CA MET A 582 -22.71 7.85 -18.97
C MET A 582 -24.18 7.96 -19.45
N GLY A 583 -24.40 7.69 -20.73
CA GLY A 583 -25.65 7.70 -21.49
C GLY A 583 -26.96 7.98 -20.76
N SER A 584 -27.50 9.19 -20.77
CA SER A 584 -28.83 9.50 -20.24
C SER A 584 -29.74 10.11 -21.28
N ALA A 585 -31.02 9.66 -21.30
CA ALA A 585 -32.08 10.30 -22.02
C ALA A 585 -32.64 11.47 -21.19
N GLY A 586 -32.96 12.61 -21.80
CA GLY A 586 -33.81 13.66 -21.20
C GLY A 586 -33.10 14.93 -20.71
N GLN A 587 -31.88 15.24 -21.18
CA GLN A 587 -31.20 16.52 -20.90
C GLN A 587 -30.96 17.33 -22.21
N PRO A 588 -30.64 18.66 -22.10
CA PRO A 588 -30.30 19.47 -23.27
C PRO A 588 -29.22 18.83 -24.14
N ASP A 589 -29.13 19.27 -25.40
CA ASP A 589 -28.19 18.70 -26.37
C ASP A 589 -26.74 18.72 -25.87
N PRO A 590 -26.06 17.55 -25.82
CA PRO A 590 -24.67 17.48 -25.41
C PRO A 590 -23.74 18.13 -26.45
N VAL A 591 -22.67 18.78 -26.01
CA VAL A 591 -21.62 19.34 -26.89
C VAL A 591 -20.75 18.23 -27.51
N TYR A 592 -20.76 17.02 -26.92
CA TYR A 592 -20.12 15.81 -27.42
C TYR A 592 -20.92 14.59 -26.99
N SER A 593 -20.99 13.61 -27.87
CA SER A 593 -21.63 12.30 -27.57
C SER A 593 -20.92 11.20 -28.33
N ASP A 594 -20.56 10.13 -27.62
CA ASP A 594 -20.12 8.87 -28.21
C ASP A 594 -21.00 7.70 -27.69
N GLN A 595 -20.55 6.44 -27.89
CA GLN A 595 -21.30 5.25 -27.45
C GLN A 595 -21.44 5.13 -25.93
N HIS A 596 -20.57 5.79 -25.16
CA HIS A 596 -20.44 5.61 -23.72
C HIS A 596 -20.66 6.92 -22.96
N TRP A 597 -20.17 8.05 -23.50
CA TRP A 597 -20.07 9.31 -22.79
C TRP A 597 -20.80 10.44 -23.50
N LYS A 598 -21.42 11.30 -22.72
CA LYS A 598 -21.99 12.58 -23.14
C LYS A 598 -21.37 13.71 -22.34
N VAL A 599 -21.08 14.81 -23.02
CA VAL A 599 -20.48 16.00 -22.40
C VAL A 599 -21.46 17.16 -22.49
N TYR A 600 -21.70 17.79 -21.35
CA TYR A 600 -22.58 18.96 -21.23
C TYR A 600 -21.79 20.16 -20.74
N GLU A 601 -22.02 21.35 -21.30
CA GLU A 601 -21.33 22.56 -20.90
C GLU A 601 -21.99 23.22 -19.69
N ASN A 602 -21.20 23.60 -18.68
CA ASN A 602 -21.63 24.44 -17.57
C ASN A 602 -21.38 25.92 -17.91
N ARG A 603 -22.44 26.67 -18.21
CA ARG A 603 -22.36 28.08 -18.58
C ARG A 603 -22.17 29.03 -17.40
N SER A 604 -22.38 28.57 -16.15
CA SER A 604 -22.15 29.35 -14.93
C SER A 604 -20.73 29.23 -14.39
N CYS A 605 -19.87 28.48 -15.08
CA CYS A 605 -18.49 28.23 -14.71
C CYS A 605 -17.70 29.54 -14.53
N LEU A 606 -17.11 29.76 -13.36
CA LEU A 606 -16.21 30.88 -13.11
C LEU A 606 -14.87 30.69 -13.84
N PRO A 607 -14.16 31.75 -14.16
CA PRO A 607 -12.81 31.68 -14.74
C PRO A 607 -11.85 30.88 -13.85
N ARG A 608 -10.76 30.36 -14.43
CA ARG A 608 -9.71 29.71 -13.65
C ARG A 608 -8.97 30.65 -12.71
N ALA A 609 -8.88 31.92 -13.08
CA ALA A 609 -8.36 32.97 -12.25
C ALA A 609 -9.00 34.31 -12.67
N TRP A 610 -9.20 35.23 -11.72
CA TRP A 610 -9.78 36.56 -11.93
C TRP A 610 -9.26 37.54 -10.89
N VAL A 611 -9.42 38.81 -11.12
CA VAL A 611 -9.02 39.87 -10.18
C VAL A 611 -10.26 40.48 -9.56
N VAL A 612 -10.20 40.77 -8.25
CA VAL A 612 -11.23 41.50 -7.51
C VAL A 612 -10.61 42.67 -6.77
N HIS A 613 -11.41 43.75 -6.62
CA HIS A 613 -10.99 45.00 -5.96
C HIS A 613 -11.63 45.20 -4.59
N GLN A 614 -12.45 44.27 -4.16
CA GLN A 614 -13.07 44.25 -2.83
C GLN A 614 -12.77 42.93 -2.12
N ALA A 615 -12.29 43.05 -0.89
CA ALA A 615 -12.09 41.89 -0.02
C ALA A 615 -12.69 42.17 1.34
N VAL A 616 -13.38 41.14 1.89
CA VAL A 616 -13.97 41.18 3.21
C VAL A 616 -13.26 40.15 4.07
N VAL A 617 -12.77 40.54 5.23
CA VAL A 617 -12.15 39.62 6.20
C VAL A 617 -13.23 38.89 6.96
N GLU A 618 -13.25 37.56 6.78
CA GLU A 618 -14.16 36.64 7.45
C GLU A 618 -13.35 35.53 8.13
N PRO A 619 -13.03 35.67 9.41
CA PRO A 619 -12.16 34.73 10.10
C PRO A 619 -12.81 33.36 10.39
N SER A 620 -14.13 33.29 10.34
CA SER A 620 -14.89 32.05 10.57
C SER A 620 -15.27 31.39 9.26
N GLU A 621 -14.92 30.11 9.09
CA GLU A 621 -15.34 29.32 7.91
C GLU A 621 -16.86 29.23 7.77
N ASP A 622 -17.60 29.17 8.87
CA ASP A 622 -19.07 29.10 8.84
C ASP A 622 -19.68 30.40 8.35
N SER A 623 -19.07 31.56 8.68
CA SER A 623 -19.45 32.87 8.14
C SER A 623 -19.15 32.96 6.64
N VAL A 624 -17.95 32.49 6.20
CA VAL A 624 -17.61 32.41 4.77
C VAL A 624 -18.65 31.56 4.03
N PHE A 625 -18.95 30.35 4.51
CA PHE A 625 -19.95 29.49 3.86
C PHE A 625 -21.37 30.06 3.91
N GLY A 626 -21.71 30.80 4.97
CA GLY A 626 -22.97 31.55 5.05
C GLY A 626 -23.10 32.55 3.90
N ARG A 627 -22.06 33.35 3.65
CA ARG A 627 -22.04 34.33 2.54
C ARG A 627 -22.03 33.66 1.18
N LEU A 628 -21.25 32.58 0.99
CA LEU A 628 -21.19 31.86 -0.30
C LEU A 628 -22.52 31.16 -0.68
N ARG A 629 -23.43 30.96 0.29
CA ARG A 629 -24.78 30.45 0.05
C ARG A 629 -25.76 31.55 -0.36
N ASP A 630 -25.42 32.82 -0.12
CA ASP A 630 -26.29 33.92 -0.51
C ASP A 630 -26.31 34.01 -2.04
N PRO A 631 -27.49 33.91 -2.69
CA PRO A 631 -27.62 34.08 -4.13
C PRO A 631 -27.16 35.45 -4.64
N GLY A 632 -27.16 36.46 -3.76
CA GLY A 632 -26.66 37.82 -4.10
C GLY A 632 -25.16 37.97 -4.04
N PHE A 633 -24.42 36.96 -3.56
CA PHE A 633 -22.95 37.02 -3.51
C PHE A 633 -22.35 36.82 -4.90
N ASP A 634 -21.60 37.84 -5.37
CA ASP A 634 -20.87 37.75 -6.63
C ASP A 634 -19.35 37.61 -6.39
N PRO A 635 -18.80 36.39 -6.59
CA PRO A 635 -17.37 36.13 -6.39
C PRO A 635 -16.46 36.86 -7.39
N LEU A 636 -17.00 37.41 -8.47
CA LEU A 636 -16.24 38.24 -9.43
C LEU A 636 -16.05 39.68 -8.96
N GLN A 637 -16.81 40.08 -7.94
CA GLN A 637 -16.76 41.44 -7.38
C GLN A 637 -16.10 41.49 -6.00
N ILE A 638 -16.38 40.50 -5.16
CA ILE A 638 -15.97 40.45 -3.74
C ILE A 638 -15.32 39.13 -3.42
N ALA A 639 -14.17 39.15 -2.77
CA ALA A 639 -13.53 37.98 -2.20
C ALA A 639 -13.67 37.94 -0.67
N LEU A 640 -13.83 36.76 -0.10
CA LEU A 640 -13.82 36.54 1.35
C LEU A 640 -12.45 36.00 1.74
N VAL A 641 -11.71 36.72 2.60
CA VAL A 641 -10.37 36.32 3.02
C VAL A 641 -10.33 36.00 4.50
N ALA A 642 -9.53 34.98 4.87
CA ALA A 642 -9.41 34.55 6.26
C ALA A 642 -8.66 35.57 7.14
N ASP A 643 -7.69 36.26 6.55
CA ASP A 643 -6.76 37.19 7.23
C ASP A 643 -6.69 38.52 6.51
N ASN A 644 -6.20 39.54 7.21
CA ASN A 644 -5.94 40.86 6.60
C ASN A 644 -4.87 40.73 5.51
N LEU A 645 -5.12 41.32 4.35
CA LEU A 645 -4.22 41.28 3.20
C LEU A 645 -2.89 42.03 3.43
N GLY A 646 -2.81 42.86 4.47
CA GLY A 646 -1.62 43.71 4.76
C GLY A 646 -1.49 44.93 3.84
N GLU A 647 -2.24 44.98 2.73
CA GLU A 647 -2.30 46.07 1.77
C GLU A 647 -3.75 46.37 1.42
N ASN A 648 -4.06 47.64 1.19
CA ASN A 648 -5.42 48.03 0.77
C ASN A 648 -5.58 47.80 -0.74
N LEU A 649 -6.67 47.17 -1.12
CA LEU A 649 -7.07 47.12 -2.53
C LEU A 649 -7.60 48.45 -2.98
N GLU A 650 -7.42 48.75 -4.25
CA GLU A 650 -7.89 49.98 -4.87
C GLU A 650 -9.12 49.72 -5.75
N PRO A 651 -10.06 50.65 -5.87
CA PRO A 651 -11.24 50.46 -6.71
C PRO A 651 -10.85 50.12 -8.17
N ALA A 652 -11.68 49.33 -8.83
CA ALA A 652 -11.51 49.01 -10.25
C ALA A 652 -11.55 50.30 -11.09
N VAL A 653 -10.69 50.39 -12.10
CA VAL A 653 -10.66 51.52 -13.03
C VAL A 653 -11.72 51.32 -14.12
N GLU A 654 -12.69 52.20 -14.21
CA GLU A 654 -13.74 52.13 -15.22
C GLU A 654 -13.16 52.09 -16.65
N GLY A 655 -13.63 51.15 -17.47
CA GLY A 655 -13.26 51.02 -18.87
C GLY A 655 -11.96 50.26 -19.15
N LEU A 656 -11.20 49.85 -18.13
CA LEU A 656 -10.06 48.95 -18.31
C LEU A 656 -10.51 47.50 -18.10
N GLN A 657 -10.30 46.67 -19.14
CA GLN A 657 -10.50 45.23 -19.03
C GLN A 657 -9.28 44.60 -18.37
N GLU A 658 -9.52 43.86 -17.30
CA GLU A 658 -8.49 43.05 -16.65
C GLU A 658 -8.33 41.74 -17.38
N GLU A 659 -7.09 41.33 -17.58
CA GLU A 659 -6.78 40.09 -18.26
C GLU A 659 -5.89 39.22 -17.38
N VAL A 660 -6.28 37.94 -17.22
CA VAL A 660 -5.47 36.89 -16.55
C VAL A 660 -5.19 35.81 -17.56
N ARG A 661 -3.92 35.61 -17.88
CA ARG A 661 -3.48 34.59 -18.82
C ARG A 661 -2.48 33.62 -18.18
N PHE A 662 -2.74 32.30 -18.27
CA PHE A 662 -1.77 31.29 -17.90
C PHE A 662 -0.72 31.12 -18.99
N GLU A 663 0.55 31.40 -18.69
CA GLU A 663 1.69 31.13 -19.57
C GLU A 663 2.16 29.70 -19.49
N SER A 664 2.09 29.10 -18.27
CA SER A 664 2.45 27.71 -18.03
C SER A 664 1.63 27.13 -16.88
N TYR A 665 1.17 25.88 -17.05
CA TYR A 665 0.49 25.11 -16.02
C TYR A 665 1.16 23.72 -15.93
N ARG A 666 1.96 23.50 -14.88
CA ARG A 666 2.64 22.22 -14.61
C ARG A 666 2.32 21.74 -13.20
N PRO A 667 2.45 20.45 -12.87
CA PRO A 667 2.08 19.92 -11.57
C PRO A 667 2.57 20.74 -10.37
N ASN A 668 3.85 21.14 -10.36
CA ASN A 668 4.45 21.88 -9.23
C ASN A 668 4.64 23.37 -9.49
N ARG A 669 4.21 23.91 -10.65
CA ARG A 669 4.51 25.28 -11.04
C ARG A 669 3.44 25.86 -11.95
N LEU A 670 2.92 27.03 -11.56
CA LEU A 670 1.99 27.84 -12.35
C LEU A 670 2.66 29.16 -12.68
N GLU A 671 2.54 29.64 -13.91
CA GLU A 671 3.00 30.97 -14.35
C GLU A 671 1.84 31.69 -15.01
N LEU A 672 1.57 32.88 -14.53
CA LEU A 672 0.50 33.75 -15.03
C LEU A 672 1.03 35.14 -15.38
N ARG A 673 0.44 35.72 -16.39
CA ARG A 673 0.53 37.14 -16.71
C ARG A 673 -0.82 37.77 -16.40
N VAL A 674 -0.79 38.85 -15.62
CA VAL A 674 -1.99 39.53 -15.15
C VAL A 674 -1.87 41.00 -15.52
N GLN A 675 -2.88 41.52 -16.20
CA GLN A 675 -3.02 42.95 -16.46
C GLN A 675 -4.12 43.49 -15.54
N ALA A 676 -3.78 44.33 -14.58
CA ALA A 676 -4.73 44.95 -13.66
C ALA A 676 -4.74 46.47 -13.81
N GLY A 677 -5.93 47.07 -13.74
CA GLY A 677 -6.10 48.54 -13.85
C GLY A 677 -5.65 49.27 -12.59
N SER A 678 -5.76 48.65 -11.44
CA SER A 678 -5.36 49.14 -10.13
C SER A 678 -4.99 47.98 -9.24
N ARG A 679 -4.48 48.26 -8.02
CA ARG A 679 -4.12 47.20 -7.08
C ARG A 679 -5.33 46.33 -6.72
N GLY A 680 -5.24 45.03 -7.02
CA GLY A 680 -6.31 44.06 -6.80
C GLY A 680 -5.87 42.78 -6.12
N LEU A 681 -6.80 41.88 -5.85
CA LEU A 681 -6.56 40.55 -5.40
C LEU A 681 -6.81 39.57 -6.55
N LEU A 682 -5.75 38.90 -7.01
CA LEU A 682 -5.84 37.80 -7.96
C LEU A 682 -6.36 36.57 -7.23
N VAL A 683 -7.56 36.13 -7.56
CA VAL A 683 -8.18 34.89 -7.03
C VAL A 683 -7.94 33.78 -8.03
N LEU A 684 -7.44 32.63 -7.55
CA LEU A 684 -7.23 31.45 -8.36
C LEU A 684 -8.17 30.32 -7.88
N SER A 685 -8.88 29.71 -8.81
CA SER A 685 -9.64 28.49 -8.58
C SER A 685 -8.70 27.30 -8.38
N GLU A 686 -7.81 27.43 -7.40
CA GLU A 686 -6.83 26.44 -6.96
C GLU A 686 -6.95 26.27 -5.45
N MET A 687 -6.87 25.02 -4.96
CA MET A 687 -6.98 24.76 -3.52
C MET A 687 -5.84 25.40 -2.75
N PHE A 688 -6.18 26.14 -1.70
CA PHE A 688 -5.20 26.61 -0.72
C PHE A 688 -4.61 25.41 0.03
N PHE A 689 -3.29 25.30 -0.01
CA PHE A 689 -2.57 24.25 0.70
C PHE A 689 -1.16 24.74 1.09
N PRO A 690 -0.67 24.41 2.30
CA PRO A 690 0.69 24.75 2.71
C PRO A 690 1.75 24.21 1.75
N GLY A 691 2.87 24.93 1.62
CA GLY A 691 3.97 24.56 0.72
C GLY A 691 3.92 25.18 -0.67
N TRP A 692 2.81 25.81 -1.08
CA TRP A 692 2.79 26.70 -2.21
C TRP A 692 3.42 28.05 -1.85
N LYS A 693 4.25 28.59 -2.73
CA LYS A 693 4.90 29.89 -2.61
C LYS A 693 4.58 30.70 -3.86
N ALA A 694 4.32 32.01 -3.68
CA ALA A 694 4.06 32.90 -4.77
C ALA A 694 5.14 33.97 -4.88
N THR A 695 5.43 34.41 -6.12
CA THR A 695 6.18 35.60 -6.40
C THR A 695 5.42 36.47 -7.42
N VAL A 696 5.39 37.78 -7.19
CA VAL A 696 4.83 38.78 -8.09
C VAL A 696 5.99 39.64 -8.55
N ASN A 697 6.24 39.69 -9.85
CA ASN A 697 7.37 40.44 -10.46
C ASN A 697 8.73 40.11 -9.79
N GLY A 698 8.93 38.81 -9.42
CA GLY A 698 10.14 38.31 -8.78
C GLY A 698 10.24 38.55 -7.26
N ARG A 699 9.28 39.26 -6.65
CA ARG A 699 9.22 39.49 -5.20
C ARG A 699 8.28 38.46 -4.55
N VAL A 700 8.67 37.91 -3.39
CA VAL A 700 7.83 36.99 -2.63
C VAL A 700 6.55 37.68 -2.18
N SER A 701 5.41 37.07 -2.44
CA SER A 701 4.09 37.57 -2.05
C SER A 701 3.36 36.49 -1.23
N PRO A 702 2.63 36.84 -0.17
CA PRO A 702 1.82 35.90 0.59
C PRO A 702 0.68 35.33 -0.28
N ILE A 703 0.28 34.09 0.03
CA ILE A 703 -0.92 33.47 -0.54
C ILE A 703 -1.97 33.47 0.56
N HIS A 704 -3.10 34.13 0.33
CA HIS A 704 -4.20 34.20 1.27
C HIS A 704 -5.25 33.12 0.97
N LYS A 705 -5.79 32.49 2.03
CA LYS A 705 -6.94 31.60 1.88
C LYS A 705 -8.17 32.46 1.57
N THR A 706 -8.72 32.27 0.38
CA THR A 706 -9.79 33.08 -0.19
C THR A 706 -11.03 32.20 -0.40
N ASP A 707 -12.21 32.76 -0.16
CA ASP A 707 -13.51 32.09 -0.32
C ASP A 707 -13.57 30.71 0.39
N GLY A 708 -12.84 30.56 1.47
CA GLY A 708 -12.79 29.34 2.29
C GLY A 708 -11.94 28.19 1.73
N LEU A 709 -11.53 28.24 0.45
CA LEU A 709 -10.78 27.15 -0.19
C LEU A 709 -9.73 27.62 -1.20
N LEU A 710 -9.96 28.76 -1.86
CA LEU A 710 -9.18 29.23 -3.00
C LEU A 710 -7.90 29.95 -2.58
N ARG A 711 -7.05 30.29 -3.55
CA ARG A 711 -5.83 31.09 -3.34
C ARG A 711 -6.05 32.53 -3.80
N GLY A 712 -5.70 33.48 -2.94
CA GLY A 712 -5.66 34.90 -3.27
C GLY A 712 -4.24 35.48 -3.19
N ILE A 713 -3.84 36.33 -4.10
CA ILE A 713 -2.52 36.96 -4.16
C ILE A 713 -2.73 38.44 -4.50
N VAL A 714 -2.23 39.34 -3.66
CA VAL A 714 -2.29 40.78 -3.96
C VAL A 714 -1.35 41.11 -5.13
N ILE A 715 -1.86 41.83 -6.12
CA ILE A 715 -1.12 42.24 -7.30
C ILE A 715 -1.14 43.78 -7.42
N PRO A 716 -0.05 44.42 -7.85
CA PRO A 716 -0.03 45.87 -8.13
C PRO A 716 -0.80 46.20 -9.42
N ASP A 717 -0.96 47.47 -9.67
CA ASP A 717 -1.42 48.00 -10.95
C ASP A 717 -0.46 47.66 -12.10
N GLY A 718 -1.00 47.63 -13.31
CA GLY A 718 -0.26 47.34 -14.53
C GLY A 718 -0.06 45.84 -14.80
N GLU A 719 0.99 45.56 -15.57
CA GLU A 719 1.33 44.17 -15.94
C GLU A 719 2.14 43.50 -14.84
N SER A 720 1.68 42.33 -14.39
CA SER A 720 2.35 41.53 -13.38
C SER A 720 2.61 40.11 -13.87
N ARG A 721 3.80 39.58 -13.59
CA ARG A 721 4.13 38.18 -13.72
C ARG A 721 4.03 37.50 -12.38
N VAL A 722 3.08 36.57 -12.26
CA VAL A 722 2.84 35.79 -11.02
C VAL A 722 3.32 34.35 -11.22
N ILE A 723 4.19 33.88 -10.33
CA ILE A 723 4.68 32.51 -10.35
C ILE A 723 4.33 31.87 -9.04
N LEU A 724 3.60 30.76 -9.10
CA LEU A 724 3.36 29.88 -7.94
C LEU A 724 4.20 28.60 -8.08
N GLN A 725 4.84 28.20 -6.98
CA GLN A 725 5.64 26.97 -6.94
C GLN A 725 5.31 26.15 -5.70
N TYR A 726 5.05 24.86 -5.90
CA TYR A 726 4.87 23.91 -4.81
C TYR A 726 6.23 23.37 -4.37
N ALA A 727 6.69 23.79 -3.21
CA ALA A 727 8.00 23.45 -2.67
C ALA A 727 7.94 23.36 -1.12
N PRO A 728 7.23 22.37 -0.57
CA PRO A 728 7.12 22.22 0.87
C PRO A 728 8.47 21.85 1.49
N ILE A 729 8.78 22.45 2.64
CA ILE A 729 10.03 22.24 3.36
C ILE A 729 10.14 20.77 3.84
N SER A 730 9.01 20.17 4.18
CA SER A 730 8.92 18.76 4.61
C SER A 730 9.49 17.78 3.57
N ILE A 731 9.22 18.00 2.27
CA ILE A 731 9.78 17.17 1.19
C ILE A 731 11.30 17.35 1.09
N MET A 732 11.77 18.59 1.17
CA MET A 732 13.21 18.88 1.05
C MET A 732 14.01 18.28 2.21
N ILE A 733 13.56 18.49 3.44
CA ILE A 733 14.18 17.90 4.63
C ILE A 733 14.09 16.37 4.55
N GLY A 734 12.92 15.83 4.18
CA GLY A 734 12.70 14.41 4.01
C GLY A 734 13.65 13.79 2.99
N ALA A 735 13.85 14.43 1.85
CA ALA A 735 14.78 13.94 0.82
C ALA A 735 16.23 13.91 1.30
N ILE A 736 16.68 14.96 2.00
CA ILE A 736 18.04 15.01 2.60
C ILE A 736 18.22 13.84 3.60
N LEU A 737 17.27 13.66 4.51
CA LEU A 737 17.33 12.58 5.51
C LEU A 737 17.32 11.21 4.84
N THR A 738 16.43 11.00 3.87
CA THR A 738 16.32 9.74 3.12
C THR A 738 17.63 9.40 2.40
N PHE A 739 18.34 10.39 1.86
CA PHE A 739 19.63 10.18 1.21
C PHE A 739 20.76 9.91 2.21
N LEU A 740 20.76 10.55 3.38
CA LEU A 740 21.80 10.38 4.40
C LEU A 740 21.79 8.99 5.03
N ALA A 741 20.64 8.33 5.19
CA ALA A 741 20.54 7.04 5.86
C ALA A 741 21.34 5.92 5.15
N PRO A 742 21.18 5.66 3.83
CA PRO A 742 22.00 4.69 3.13
C PRO A 742 23.48 5.10 3.06
N LEU A 743 23.80 6.38 2.92
CA LEU A 743 25.18 6.88 2.92
C LEU A 743 25.88 6.57 4.23
N ALA A 744 25.25 6.85 5.39
CA ALA A 744 25.78 6.51 6.70
C ALA A 744 25.95 4.99 6.85
N THR A 745 25.00 4.19 6.37
CA THR A 745 25.07 2.72 6.38
C THR A 745 26.24 2.21 5.54
N LEU A 746 26.45 2.76 4.34
CA LEU A 746 27.60 2.42 3.47
C LEU A 746 28.95 2.79 4.13
N THR A 747 29.03 3.94 4.80
CA THR A 747 30.21 4.35 5.55
C THR A 747 30.53 3.35 6.66
N ILE A 748 29.52 2.93 7.44
CA ILE A 748 29.66 1.91 8.47
C ILE A 748 30.10 0.57 7.87
N ALA A 749 29.53 0.18 6.72
CA ALA A 749 29.92 -1.04 6.02
C ALA A 749 31.40 -1.00 5.61
N PHE A 750 31.86 0.11 5.01
CA PHE A 750 33.25 0.30 4.59
C PHE A 750 34.23 0.22 5.79
N ILE A 751 33.93 0.91 6.89
CA ILE A 751 34.76 0.85 8.12
C ILE A 751 34.76 -0.58 8.71
N SER A 752 33.61 -1.28 8.64
CA SER A 752 33.49 -2.66 9.11
C SER A 752 34.35 -3.65 8.33
N MET A 753 34.51 -3.45 7.02
CA MET A 753 35.33 -4.28 6.15
C MET A 753 36.85 -4.01 6.36
N GLY A 754 37.22 -2.77 6.64
CA GLY A 754 38.62 -2.38 6.86
C GLY A 754 39.20 -2.86 8.19
N ARG A 755 38.38 -3.17 9.18
CA ARG A 755 38.82 -3.73 10.46
C ARG A 755 38.95 -5.24 10.36
N LYS A 756 40.19 -5.77 10.19
CA LYS A 756 40.51 -7.20 10.34
C LYS A 756 39.93 -7.69 11.68
N SER A 757 39.16 -8.76 11.68
CA SER A 757 38.68 -9.44 12.89
C SER A 757 39.89 -9.68 13.83
N PRO A 758 39.88 -9.26 15.08
CA PRO A 758 40.83 -9.79 16.05
C PRO A 758 40.61 -11.31 16.07
N GLY A 759 41.67 -12.06 15.78
CA GLY A 759 41.63 -13.52 15.80
C GLY A 759 41.04 -13.98 17.15
N ILE A 760 40.06 -14.87 17.05
CA ILE A 760 39.55 -15.59 18.21
C ILE A 760 40.71 -16.41 18.75
N PRO A 761 41.19 -16.22 19.99
CA PRO A 761 42.13 -17.17 20.56
C PRO A 761 41.39 -18.50 20.67
N HIS A 762 41.90 -19.53 19.99
CA HIS A 762 41.53 -20.91 20.24
C HIS A 762 41.96 -21.23 21.67
N GLY A 763 41.08 -21.06 22.63
CA GLY A 763 41.17 -21.61 23.97
C GLY A 763 40.62 -23.03 23.92
N GLU A 764 41.49 -23.97 24.19
CA GLU A 764 41.24 -25.36 24.48
C GLU A 764 40.23 -25.49 25.64
N ALA A 765 39.17 -26.28 25.42
CA ALA A 765 38.58 -27.31 26.25
C ALA A 765 37.09 -27.55 25.82
#